data_9332418b9b85424f7908d063467895e7
#
_entry.id   9332418b9b85424f7908d063467895e7
#
_cell.length_a   1.000
_cell.length_b   1.000
_cell.length_c   1.000
_cell.angle_alpha   90.00
_cell.angle_beta   90.00
_cell.angle_gamma   90.00
#
_symmetry.space_group_name_H-M   'P 1'
#
loop_
_entity.id
_entity.type
_entity.pdbx_description
1 polymer ?
#
loop_
_entity_poly.entity_id
_entity_poly.type
_entity_poly.pdbx_seq_one_letter_code
_entity_poly.pdbx_strand_id
1 'polypeptide(L)'
;MSFTGRGTDEIVVGGCQPHLYRISIEKGTVLETLSPSKPVLYTMMRRSGQYICAASHDGSIHLLDSKTLAVVHKWNVYAGAINDMDARGDYLLTCGWAQHQYRGLGLERLVRVYDLKNLKPAAPVAFQQGAAFVRMHPKLSSTCIVTSQSGAIHSIDVQNPDVPSMRYAPTFDAQLTGLELMPSGKGFAMTDTNCQVVLWGSQTNMQFTEYSRPTEFADTQLTSKQLDWRSEVPLNLIGMPYYREALLSGWPNSLVHEVGAPPVKLDPAVHATLRKTDYGMVGANPRTLRRYQVEDTRASLNSPGSLAPPKFLSEKPRDENGAPDGERRLSEDIGKTLNSLAINGVSDPLAYYRPVEIKYSKFGIDDFDFRYYNKTRYSGLETHIVNSYANPLLQLYRFSNVTRNIALQHAARVCLNDNCLVCELGFLVDMLEKAQGQNCQATNLLKVLGKQRGAVPLGILEDHPTNMPLTAMIQTLNRFMLHKLEESYKIAAGSPVAIQAAFAMKGSSFIKCNTCHYLQEAKDQAWYSHDLVYPPKPAKNLPRSTTPPFTRLLQDSIHRQEQQRGWCMRCQGYKAITSRRAIYGTPDVLMINAAIQTPDARHLWATKNFLPREVGTINANGQVYCYDGQDLQWHLSKRPHAITIYELVGLVAEVAAGESQRSHLVSLVNVSIGEPEPAQSPNWHLVNDFLVRPIPEDEALHFDARWRLPSVIMYQAKSKSHILDDSWKRELDTSVLYRSVAQPSLSESYQFRSLAQTDPLPGSDTHCAIDAEFVRLLREEIDMGADGSRTITRPARSGLARVSVLRGDGQEQELPFIDDYIAIDEPVDDYLTQWSGLQPGDLTPGTSRFALVSLKEVYKKLWVLLNLGCKFIGHGLSSDFRTINIHVPESQVIDTQHLFSLGERTQRKLSLRFLAWLLLQEDIQQNGLSGHDSIEDARTALKLWRKYVQYVSEGSLEDVKDDIWRNGRRTEFKVPSNGLRKLPETPKNSAPNTPLQPPASIARISTPSRSDVGSPLK
;
A
#
# COMPACT_ATOMS: atom_id res chain seq x y z
N MET A 1 13.12 39.35 0.26
CA MET A 1 13.74 40.62 -0.25
C MET A 1 14.11 40.46 -1.71
N SER A 2 14.22 41.59 -2.44
CA SER A 2 14.64 41.63 -3.86
C SER A 2 15.28 42.97 -4.17
N PHE A 3 16.20 42.99 -5.16
CA PHE A 3 16.74 44.27 -5.68
C PHE A 3 15.63 45.02 -6.42
N THR A 4 15.68 46.38 -6.34
CA THR A 4 14.79 47.25 -7.08
C THR A 4 15.26 47.46 -8.53
N GLY A 5 14.44 48.07 -9.39
CA GLY A 5 14.81 48.41 -10.77
C GLY A 5 15.72 49.62 -10.88
N ARG A 6 16.13 50.20 -9.75
CA ARG A 6 17.00 51.42 -9.71
C ARG A 6 18.49 51.12 -9.56
N GLY A 7 18.89 49.87 -9.66
CA GLY A 7 20.26 49.42 -9.55
C GLY A 7 20.48 48.35 -8.49
N THR A 8 21.76 48.14 -8.11
CA THR A 8 22.15 47.21 -7.06
C THR A 8 22.20 47.81 -5.66
N ASP A 9 21.93 49.12 -5.56
CA ASP A 9 22.14 49.89 -4.32
C ASP A 9 20.87 49.95 -3.46
N GLU A 10 19.74 49.51 -4.03
CA GLU A 10 18.46 49.52 -3.34
C GLU A 10 17.78 48.13 -3.33
N ILE A 11 17.28 47.73 -2.18
CA ILE A 11 16.48 46.50 -1.99
C ILE A 11 15.09 46.86 -1.49
N VAL A 12 14.13 46.00 -1.84
CA VAL A 12 12.80 45.98 -1.22
C VAL A 12 12.70 44.77 -0.28
N VAL A 13 12.20 45.02 0.91
CA VAL A 13 12.01 44.04 1.96
C VAL A 13 10.53 43.98 2.33
N GLY A 14 9.98 42.79 2.31
CA GLY A 14 8.64 42.44 2.78
C GLY A 14 8.72 41.16 3.60
N GLY A 15 7.65 40.79 4.27
CA GLY A 15 7.62 39.58 5.09
C GLY A 15 6.31 39.44 5.85
N CYS A 16 6.35 38.95 7.07
CA CYS A 16 5.19 38.82 7.94
C CYS A 16 4.71 40.16 8.51
N GLN A 17 4.87 41.21 7.77
CA GLN A 17 4.48 42.57 8.12
C GLN A 17 3.70 43.21 6.96
N PRO A 18 2.77 44.13 7.24
CA PRO A 18 1.91 44.69 6.22
C PRO A 18 2.58 45.75 5.32
N HIS A 19 3.82 46.15 5.63
CA HIS A 19 4.57 47.19 4.94
C HIS A 19 5.69 46.63 4.10
N LEU A 20 5.98 47.28 2.97
CA LEU A 20 7.19 47.07 2.18
C LEU A 20 8.17 48.18 2.49
N TYR A 21 9.42 47.85 2.79
CA TYR A 21 10.47 48.79 3.03
C TYR A 21 11.41 48.83 1.82
N ARG A 22 11.67 50.02 1.31
CA ARG A 22 12.74 50.27 0.37
C ARG A 22 13.98 50.76 1.12
N ILE A 23 15.06 50.06 1.01
CA ILE A 23 16.27 50.28 1.80
C ILE A 23 17.44 50.53 0.87
N SER A 24 18.24 51.56 1.19
CA SER A 24 19.53 51.75 0.54
C SER A 24 20.56 50.84 1.22
N ILE A 25 21.25 50.02 0.40
CA ILE A 25 22.30 49.14 0.90
C ILE A 25 23.52 49.96 1.33
N GLU A 26 23.89 50.98 0.54
CA GLU A 26 25.05 51.83 0.81
C GLU A 26 24.88 52.62 2.13
N LYS A 27 23.67 53.16 2.37
CA LYS A 27 23.44 54.03 3.52
C LYS A 27 22.90 53.26 4.73
N GLY A 28 22.48 52.01 4.55
CA GLY A 28 21.84 51.19 5.61
C GLY A 28 20.54 51.80 6.15
N THR A 29 19.87 52.69 5.39
CA THR A 29 18.67 53.43 5.83
C THR A 29 17.44 53.09 5.01
N VAL A 30 16.27 53.11 5.67
CA VAL A 30 14.97 52.94 5.00
C VAL A 30 14.71 54.23 4.22
N LEU A 31 14.57 54.08 2.88
CA LEU A 31 14.28 55.19 1.99
C LEU A 31 12.78 55.50 1.93
N GLU A 32 11.97 54.47 2.01
CA GLU A 32 10.52 54.60 1.85
C GLU A 32 9.82 53.45 2.53
N THR A 33 8.67 53.71 3.16
CA THR A 33 7.75 52.72 3.73
C THR A 33 6.45 52.75 2.94
N LEU A 34 6.18 51.68 2.24
CA LEU A 34 4.98 51.53 1.43
C LEU A 34 3.93 50.72 2.19
N SER A 35 2.77 51.35 2.40
CA SER A 35 1.62 50.70 3.05
C SER A 35 0.61 50.35 1.99
N PRO A 36 0.44 49.08 1.60
CA PRO A 36 -0.62 48.71 0.67
C PRO A 36 -1.99 48.92 1.30
N SER A 37 -3.00 49.22 0.49
CA SER A 37 -4.39 49.52 0.91
C SER A 37 -5.05 48.36 1.68
N LYS A 38 -4.55 47.13 1.52
CA LYS A 38 -4.87 45.94 2.29
C LYS A 38 -3.61 45.29 2.78
N PRO A 39 -3.53 44.84 4.03
CA PRO A 39 -2.35 44.15 4.55
C PRO A 39 -2.13 42.86 3.75
N VAL A 40 -0.95 42.73 3.15
CA VAL A 40 -0.53 41.55 2.36
C VAL A 40 0.78 41.06 2.93
N LEU A 41 0.80 39.81 3.34
CA LEU A 41 2.01 39.17 3.86
C LEU A 41 2.74 38.47 2.71
N TYR A 42 3.92 38.95 2.36
CA TYR A 42 4.73 38.36 1.30
C TYR A 42 5.71 37.33 1.87
N THR A 43 5.67 36.11 1.32
CA THR A 43 6.54 35.00 1.74
C THR A 43 7.83 34.96 0.95
N MET A 44 7.79 35.38 -0.34
CA MET A 44 8.96 35.28 -1.22
C MET A 44 8.88 36.37 -2.31
N MET A 45 10.05 36.81 -2.75
CA MET A 45 10.18 37.78 -3.85
C MET A 45 11.26 37.35 -4.83
N ARG A 46 10.99 37.47 -6.12
CA ARG A 46 11.94 37.24 -7.22
C ARG A 46 11.82 38.37 -8.25
N ARG A 47 12.96 38.80 -8.76
CA ARG A 47 12.99 39.87 -9.77
C ARG A 47 13.15 39.30 -11.17
N SER A 48 12.35 39.75 -12.11
CA SER A 48 12.53 39.47 -13.52
C SER A 48 12.26 40.70 -14.37
N GLY A 49 13.29 41.16 -15.07
CA GLY A 49 13.18 42.34 -15.91
C GLY A 49 12.65 43.58 -15.18
N GLN A 50 11.51 44.04 -15.60
CA GLN A 50 10.86 45.25 -15.03
C GLN A 50 9.97 44.96 -13.82
N TYR A 51 9.76 43.67 -13.47
CA TYR A 51 8.85 43.28 -12.40
C TYR A 51 9.58 42.65 -11.21
N ILE A 52 9.00 42.84 -10.04
CA ILE A 52 9.29 42.03 -8.84
C ILE A 52 8.06 41.16 -8.61
N CYS A 53 8.24 39.86 -8.75
CA CYS A 53 7.18 38.87 -8.48
C CYS A 53 7.19 38.59 -6.98
N ALA A 54 6.12 38.89 -6.28
CA ALA A 54 5.97 38.72 -4.84
C ALA A 54 4.86 37.69 -4.55
N ALA A 55 5.24 36.56 -3.95
CA ALA A 55 4.31 35.52 -3.50
C ALA A 55 3.71 35.94 -2.16
N SER A 56 2.39 35.83 -2.05
CA SER A 56 1.64 36.10 -0.83
C SER A 56 1.30 34.82 -0.08
N HIS A 57 1.11 34.94 1.20
CA HIS A 57 0.68 33.83 2.09
C HIS A 57 -0.65 33.19 1.66
N ASP A 58 -1.54 33.96 1.00
CA ASP A 58 -2.84 33.47 0.49
C ASP A 58 -2.74 32.65 -0.81
N GLY A 59 -1.54 32.33 -1.27
CA GLY A 59 -1.33 31.61 -2.54
C GLY A 59 -1.48 32.48 -3.79
N SER A 60 -1.56 33.80 -3.64
CA SER A 60 -1.56 34.75 -4.76
C SER A 60 -0.18 35.28 -5.07
N ILE A 61 0.04 35.73 -6.31
CA ILE A 61 1.24 36.41 -6.76
C ILE A 61 0.89 37.82 -7.17
N HIS A 62 1.61 38.76 -6.61
CA HIS A 62 1.53 40.16 -6.98
C HIS A 62 2.76 40.54 -7.83
N LEU A 63 2.49 41.09 -9.01
CA LEU A 63 3.54 41.69 -9.82
C LEU A 63 3.69 43.17 -9.44
N LEU A 64 4.85 43.48 -8.91
CA LEU A 64 5.20 44.87 -8.56
C LEU A 64 6.11 45.44 -9.65
N ASP A 65 5.83 46.66 -10.06
CA ASP A 65 6.78 47.39 -10.90
C ASP A 65 8.11 47.59 -10.14
N SER A 66 9.21 47.26 -10.76
CA SER A 66 10.51 47.24 -10.07
C SER A 66 11.02 48.59 -9.63
N LYS A 67 10.45 49.70 -10.22
CA LYS A 67 10.86 51.09 -9.91
C LYS A 67 9.91 51.76 -8.93
N THR A 68 8.62 51.60 -9.14
CA THR A 68 7.58 52.27 -8.36
C THR A 68 7.03 51.43 -7.22
N LEU A 69 7.27 50.09 -7.27
CA LEU A 69 6.73 49.07 -6.34
C LEU A 69 5.19 49.02 -6.30
N ALA A 70 4.54 49.65 -7.25
CA ALA A 70 3.09 49.57 -7.42
C ALA A 70 2.70 48.18 -7.94
N VAL A 71 1.56 47.64 -7.48
CA VAL A 71 1.01 46.37 -7.96
C VAL A 71 0.45 46.60 -9.37
N VAL A 72 1.08 45.95 -10.36
CA VAL A 72 0.68 46.04 -11.78
C VAL A 72 -0.36 44.97 -12.10
N HIS A 73 -0.16 43.75 -11.56
CA HIS A 73 -1.05 42.62 -11.79
C HIS A 73 -1.10 41.69 -10.60
N LYS A 74 -2.19 40.89 -10.46
CA LYS A 74 -2.38 39.89 -9.43
C LYS A 74 -2.93 38.62 -10.05
N TRP A 75 -2.28 37.47 -9.72
CA TRP A 75 -2.79 36.14 -10.01
C TRP A 75 -3.15 35.39 -8.72
N ASN A 76 -4.30 34.72 -8.70
CA ASN A 76 -4.62 33.74 -7.67
C ASN A 76 -4.14 32.39 -8.19
N VAL A 77 -3.05 31.88 -7.64
CA VAL A 77 -2.31 30.74 -8.20
C VAL A 77 -2.68 29.44 -7.51
N TYR A 78 -2.64 29.41 -6.20
CA TYR A 78 -2.93 28.21 -5.40
C TYR A 78 -4.01 28.48 -4.36
N ALA A 79 -4.73 27.43 -3.99
CA ALA A 79 -5.65 27.49 -2.85
C ALA A 79 -4.93 27.43 -1.50
N GLY A 80 -3.68 26.94 -1.50
CA GLY A 80 -2.75 26.92 -0.37
C GLY A 80 -1.54 27.83 -0.60
N ALA A 81 -0.48 27.61 0.15
CA ALA A 81 0.75 28.40 0.05
C ALA A 81 1.54 28.08 -1.22
N ILE A 82 2.29 29.08 -1.70
CA ILE A 82 3.33 28.91 -2.72
C ILE A 82 4.54 28.35 -2.02
N ASN A 83 5.03 27.19 -2.47
CA ASN A 83 6.20 26.54 -1.87
C ASN A 83 7.51 27.14 -2.37
N ASP A 84 7.59 27.33 -3.68
CA ASP A 84 8.76 27.98 -4.31
C ASP A 84 8.38 28.68 -5.61
N MET A 85 9.18 29.63 -5.99
CA MET A 85 8.98 30.46 -7.14
C MET A 85 10.30 30.97 -7.67
N ASP A 86 10.46 31.02 -9.00
CA ASP A 86 11.57 31.72 -9.63
C ASP A 86 11.12 32.49 -10.86
N ALA A 87 11.75 33.63 -11.09
CA ALA A 87 11.41 34.54 -12.19
C ALA A 87 12.68 34.98 -12.92
N ARG A 88 12.70 34.80 -14.23
CA ARG A 88 13.82 35.22 -15.07
C ARG A 88 13.35 35.50 -16.51
N GLY A 89 13.91 36.59 -17.09
CA GLY A 89 13.49 36.98 -18.43
C GLY A 89 11.99 37.27 -18.51
N ASP A 90 11.33 36.61 -19.43
CA ASP A 90 9.89 36.77 -19.69
C ASP A 90 9.04 35.73 -18.95
N TYR A 91 9.62 34.85 -18.11
CA TYR A 91 8.91 33.76 -17.46
C TYR A 91 8.97 33.85 -15.93
N LEU A 92 7.82 33.51 -15.34
CA LEU A 92 7.68 33.23 -13.92
C LEU A 92 7.19 31.78 -13.76
N LEU A 93 7.91 31.00 -12.97
CA LEU A 93 7.53 29.63 -12.62
C LEU A 93 7.20 29.54 -11.15
N THR A 94 6.21 28.69 -10.84
CA THR A 94 5.78 28.51 -9.44
C THR A 94 5.40 27.06 -9.18
N CYS A 95 5.71 26.61 -7.98
CA CYS A 95 5.21 25.35 -7.42
C CYS A 95 4.62 25.59 -6.03
N GLY A 96 3.65 24.82 -5.65
CA GLY A 96 2.93 25.06 -4.39
C GLY A 96 1.93 23.97 -4.03
N TRP A 97 1.18 24.24 -2.98
CA TRP A 97 0.26 23.30 -2.37
C TRP A 97 -1.14 23.46 -2.98
N ALA A 98 -1.66 22.36 -3.49
CA ALA A 98 -3.02 22.28 -4.01
C ALA A 98 -3.86 21.36 -3.13
N GLN A 99 -5.14 21.66 -3.02
CA GLN A 99 -6.09 20.81 -2.32
C GLN A 99 -6.54 19.70 -3.28
N HIS A 100 -6.15 18.47 -2.98
CA HIS A 100 -6.60 17.29 -3.69
C HIS A 100 -7.91 16.79 -3.09
N GLN A 101 -8.87 16.43 -3.96
CA GLN A 101 -10.22 16.00 -3.56
C GLN A 101 -10.25 14.85 -2.54
N TYR A 102 -9.18 14.05 -2.44
CA TYR A 102 -9.15 12.84 -1.60
C TYR A 102 -7.91 12.71 -0.70
N ARG A 103 -6.92 13.63 -0.80
CA ARG A 103 -5.64 13.52 -0.06
C ARG A 103 -5.30 14.75 0.80
N GLY A 104 -6.20 15.72 0.90
CA GLY A 104 -5.90 16.97 1.60
C GLY A 104 -4.95 17.88 0.81
N LEU A 105 -4.11 18.66 1.50
CA LEU A 105 -3.10 19.53 0.88
C LEU A 105 -1.89 18.68 0.47
N GLY A 106 -1.52 18.74 -0.82
CA GLY A 106 -0.32 18.09 -1.36
C GLY A 106 0.38 18.99 -2.37
N LEU A 107 1.66 18.73 -2.66
CA LEU A 107 2.39 19.44 -3.70
C LEU A 107 1.75 19.18 -5.07
N GLU A 108 1.51 20.24 -5.81
CA GLU A 108 0.88 20.13 -7.13
C GLU A 108 1.83 19.43 -8.11
N ARG A 109 1.25 18.58 -8.98
CA ARG A 109 2.00 17.84 -10.00
C ARG A 109 2.27 18.66 -11.27
N LEU A 110 1.90 19.94 -11.23
CA LEU A 110 2.10 20.88 -12.30
C LEU A 110 2.91 22.06 -11.80
N VAL A 111 3.98 22.41 -12.53
CA VAL A 111 4.66 23.70 -12.36
C VAL A 111 3.89 24.72 -13.19
N ARG A 112 3.35 25.73 -12.56
CA ARG A 112 2.62 26.78 -13.26
C ARG A 112 3.57 27.80 -13.86
N VAL A 113 3.31 28.14 -15.10
CA VAL A 113 4.15 29.06 -15.88
C VAL A 113 3.34 30.29 -16.25
N TYR A 114 3.96 31.46 -16.12
CA TYR A 114 3.37 32.74 -16.48
C TYR A 114 4.31 33.51 -17.41
N ASP A 115 3.76 34.01 -18.48
CA ASP A 115 4.42 34.93 -19.41
C ASP A 115 4.32 36.36 -18.85
N LEU A 116 5.44 36.92 -18.43
CA LEU A 116 5.53 38.25 -17.85
C LEU A 116 5.44 39.37 -18.89
N LYS A 117 5.69 39.05 -20.16
CA LYS A 117 5.58 40.01 -21.25
C LYS A 117 4.12 40.26 -21.61
N ASN A 118 3.31 39.20 -21.71
CA ASN A 118 1.92 39.27 -22.08
C ASN A 118 0.96 39.29 -20.88
N LEU A 119 1.50 39.10 -19.65
CA LEU A 119 0.76 39.01 -18.38
C LEU A 119 -0.34 37.92 -18.41
N LYS A 120 -0.02 36.77 -18.99
CA LYS A 120 -0.93 35.61 -19.13
C LYS A 120 -0.29 34.33 -18.62
N PRO A 121 -1.12 33.40 -18.11
CA PRO A 121 -0.64 32.06 -17.85
C PRO A 121 -0.24 31.37 -19.17
N ALA A 122 0.87 30.65 -19.15
CA ALA A 122 1.38 29.79 -20.22
C ALA A 122 1.05 28.31 -19.93
N ALA A 123 1.40 27.42 -20.84
CA ALA A 123 1.20 25.98 -20.64
C ALA A 123 1.98 25.50 -19.39
N PRO A 124 1.33 24.83 -18.45
CA PRO A 124 2.01 24.31 -17.26
C PRO A 124 2.89 23.13 -17.61
N VAL A 125 3.97 22.95 -16.84
CA VAL A 125 4.89 21.83 -16.99
C VAL A 125 4.47 20.69 -16.07
N ALA A 126 4.29 19.49 -16.64
CA ALA A 126 3.93 18.31 -15.85
C ALA A 126 5.14 17.73 -15.10
N PHE A 127 4.97 17.51 -13.79
CA PHE A 127 5.97 16.91 -12.93
C PHE A 127 5.30 15.94 -11.93
N GLN A 128 5.29 14.67 -12.28
CA GLN A 128 4.45 13.65 -11.61
C GLN A 128 4.76 13.43 -10.11
N GLN A 129 6.02 13.64 -9.71
CA GLN A 129 6.45 13.45 -8.31
C GLN A 129 6.05 14.59 -7.36
N GLY A 130 5.38 15.64 -7.87
CA GLY A 130 5.07 16.84 -7.10
C GLY A 130 6.26 17.80 -7.03
N ALA A 131 6.08 19.01 -7.56
CA ALA A 131 7.14 20.01 -7.65
C ALA A 131 7.34 20.71 -6.29
N ALA A 132 8.52 20.54 -5.70
CA ALA A 132 8.91 21.21 -4.47
C ALA A 132 9.70 22.49 -4.72
N PHE A 133 10.72 22.43 -5.59
CA PHE A 133 11.56 23.58 -5.90
C PHE A 133 11.67 23.77 -7.41
N VAL A 134 11.79 25.03 -7.82
CA VAL A 134 11.95 25.43 -9.22
C VAL A 134 12.96 26.53 -9.35
N ARG A 135 13.91 26.38 -10.29
CA ARG A 135 14.90 27.41 -10.63
C ARG A 135 15.05 27.54 -12.13
N MET A 136 15.05 28.78 -12.61
CA MET A 136 15.36 29.10 -14.00
C MET A 136 16.88 29.03 -14.23
N HIS A 137 17.28 28.46 -15.35
CA HIS A 137 18.68 28.37 -15.70
C HIS A 137 19.29 29.78 -15.94
N PRO A 138 20.43 30.09 -15.32
CA PRO A 138 20.96 31.46 -15.35
C PRO A 138 21.37 31.96 -16.72
N LYS A 139 21.67 31.11 -17.69
CA LYS A 139 22.10 31.46 -19.05
C LYS A 139 21.15 31.07 -20.17
N LEU A 140 20.23 30.13 -19.89
CA LEU A 140 19.25 29.67 -20.87
C LEU A 140 17.87 30.20 -20.49
N SER A 141 17.30 31.06 -21.32
CA SER A 141 16.10 31.85 -21.00
C SER A 141 14.82 31.02 -20.83
N SER A 142 14.76 29.84 -21.44
CA SER A 142 13.58 28.96 -21.40
C SER A 142 13.78 27.66 -20.60
N THR A 143 15.01 27.38 -20.14
CA THR A 143 15.30 26.15 -19.40
C THR A 143 15.13 26.36 -17.90
N CYS A 144 14.45 25.41 -17.25
CA CYS A 144 14.31 25.37 -15.79
C CYS A 144 14.70 24.00 -15.23
N ILE A 145 15.06 23.98 -13.96
CA ILE A 145 15.25 22.77 -13.16
C ILE A 145 14.10 22.71 -12.16
N VAL A 146 13.45 21.57 -12.10
CA VAL A 146 12.36 21.27 -11.18
C VAL A 146 12.76 20.08 -10.33
N THR A 147 12.57 20.16 -9.03
CA THR A 147 12.87 19.05 -8.14
C THR A 147 11.67 18.68 -7.28
N SER A 148 11.54 17.39 -6.98
CA SER A 148 10.60 16.90 -5.96
C SER A 148 11.19 17.01 -4.56
N GLN A 149 10.37 16.86 -3.55
CA GLN A 149 10.79 16.79 -2.16
C GLN A 149 11.67 15.56 -1.87
N SER A 150 11.49 14.47 -2.65
CA SER A 150 12.29 13.25 -2.57
C SER A 150 13.60 13.28 -3.39
N GLY A 151 13.92 14.38 -4.06
CA GLY A 151 15.17 14.54 -4.80
C GLY A 151 15.13 14.16 -6.28
N ALA A 152 13.96 13.84 -6.85
CA ALA A 152 13.86 13.67 -8.30
C ALA A 152 14.07 15.03 -9.01
N ILE A 153 14.86 15.05 -10.09
CA ILE A 153 15.25 16.27 -10.79
C ILE A 153 14.87 16.16 -12.27
N HIS A 154 14.23 17.20 -12.80
CA HIS A 154 14.02 17.35 -14.24
C HIS A 154 14.59 18.69 -14.72
N SER A 155 15.31 18.63 -15.82
CA SER A 155 15.62 19.82 -16.61
C SER A 155 14.64 19.91 -17.77
N ILE A 156 13.92 21.00 -17.88
CA ILE A 156 12.78 21.16 -18.78
C ILE A 156 12.92 22.46 -19.55
N ASP A 157 12.59 22.41 -20.84
CA ASP A 157 12.39 23.61 -21.64
C ASP A 157 10.94 24.08 -21.52
N VAL A 158 10.72 25.26 -20.97
CA VAL A 158 9.40 25.84 -20.74
C VAL A 158 8.63 26.09 -22.07
N GLN A 159 9.34 26.33 -23.16
CA GLN A 159 8.74 26.54 -24.48
C GLN A 159 8.31 25.23 -25.14
N ASN A 160 8.98 24.10 -24.78
CA ASN A 160 8.69 22.78 -25.32
C ASN A 160 8.57 21.77 -24.17
N PRO A 161 7.51 21.86 -23.34
CA PRO A 161 7.38 21.04 -22.12
C PRO A 161 7.20 19.56 -22.41
N ASP A 162 6.81 19.19 -23.62
CA ASP A 162 6.57 17.78 -24.03
C ASP A 162 7.84 17.08 -24.53
N VAL A 163 8.94 17.79 -24.71
CA VAL A 163 10.21 17.19 -25.09
C VAL A 163 10.80 16.42 -23.91
N PRO A 164 11.32 15.19 -24.12
CA PRO A 164 11.90 14.40 -23.04
C PRO A 164 13.00 15.17 -22.32
N SER A 165 12.76 15.50 -21.08
CA SER A 165 13.73 16.17 -20.22
C SER A 165 14.74 15.18 -19.63
N MET A 166 15.96 15.63 -19.37
CA MET A 166 16.91 14.83 -18.60
C MET A 166 16.32 14.56 -17.21
N ARG A 167 16.29 13.30 -16.79
CA ARG A 167 15.81 12.88 -15.49
C ARG A 167 16.97 12.39 -14.66
N TYR A 168 17.14 12.97 -13.51
CA TYR A 168 18.06 12.49 -12.49
C TYR A 168 17.22 12.10 -11.28
N ALA A 169 17.52 10.97 -10.68
CA ALA A 169 16.92 10.54 -9.42
C ALA A 169 18.06 10.30 -8.43
N PRO A 170 18.55 11.34 -7.75
CA PRO A 170 19.49 11.12 -6.67
C PRO A 170 18.80 10.41 -5.52
N THR A 171 19.47 9.46 -4.93
CA THR A 171 19.05 8.81 -3.69
C THR A 171 19.32 9.74 -2.53
N PHE A 172 18.27 10.42 -2.05
CA PHE A 172 18.31 11.11 -0.77
C PHE A 172 17.54 10.29 0.26
N ASP A 173 18.17 10.02 1.37
CA ASP A 173 17.55 9.41 2.54
C ASP A 173 16.71 10.41 3.35
N ALA A 174 16.66 11.67 2.92
CA ALA A 174 16.01 12.78 3.60
C ALA A 174 15.31 13.72 2.60
N GLN A 175 14.35 14.51 3.09
CA GLN A 175 13.62 15.46 2.25
C GLN A 175 14.47 16.66 1.91
N LEU A 176 14.34 17.13 0.66
CA LEU A 176 15.01 18.37 0.22
C LEU A 176 14.39 19.58 0.91
N THR A 177 15.27 20.48 1.36
CA THR A 177 14.92 21.76 1.98
C THR A 177 15.28 22.95 1.11
N GLY A 178 16.12 22.78 0.10
CA GLY A 178 16.52 23.86 -0.77
C GLY A 178 17.18 23.42 -2.07
N LEU A 179 17.09 24.28 -3.08
CA LEU A 179 17.74 24.15 -4.38
C LEU A 179 18.26 25.52 -4.81
N GLU A 180 19.55 25.62 -5.18
CA GLU A 180 20.12 26.82 -5.79
C GLU A 180 21.04 26.47 -6.96
N LEU A 181 20.93 27.23 -8.05
CA LEU A 181 21.78 27.08 -9.22
C LEU A 181 23.00 28.01 -9.15
N MET A 182 24.14 27.53 -9.61
CA MET A 182 25.32 28.36 -9.78
C MET A 182 25.06 29.43 -10.84
N PRO A 183 25.60 30.63 -10.67
CA PRO A 183 25.53 31.71 -11.68
C PRO A 183 26.09 31.32 -13.05
N SER A 184 27.06 30.41 -13.08
CA SER A 184 27.62 29.85 -14.32
C SER A 184 26.62 28.96 -15.09
N GLY A 185 25.62 28.43 -14.44
CA GLY A 185 24.67 27.43 -14.97
C GLY A 185 25.26 26.03 -15.11
N LYS A 186 26.50 25.80 -14.66
CA LYS A 186 27.18 24.50 -14.82
C LYS A 186 26.92 23.52 -13.69
N GLY A 187 26.25 23.96 -12.65
CA GLY A 187 25.93 23.12 -11.52
C GLY A 187 24.88 23.74 -10.61
N PHE A 188 24.47 22.98 -9.63
CA PHE A 188 23.50 23.38 -8.60
C PHE A 188 23.80 22.69 -7.27
N ALA A 189 23.34 23.30 -6.21
CA ALA A 189 23.40 22.77 -4.85
C ALA A 189 22.00 22.42 -4.36
N MET A 190 21.89 21.33 -3.64
CA MET A 190 20.68 20.92 -2.93
C MET A 190 20.99 20.67 -1.47
N THR A 191 20.05 21.01 -0.60
CA THR A 191 20.14 20.79 0.84
C THR A 191 19.00 19.89 1.29
N ASP A 192 19.23 19.11 2.32
CA ASP A 192 18.24 18.20 2.89
C ASP A 192 17.97 18.47 4.38
N THR A 193 17.00 17.73 4.94
CA THR A 193 16.63 17.81 6.36
C THR A 193 17.70 17.27 7.30
N ASN A 194 18.70 16.53 6.79
CA ASN A 194 19.84 16.03 7.56
C ASN A 194 21.01 17.03 7.59
N CYS A 195 20.78 18.28 7.14
CA CYS A 195 21.81 19.30 7.00
C CYS A 195 22.96 18.93 6.05
N GLN A 196 22.70 18.05 5.09
CA GLN A 196 23.67 17.72 4.05
C GLN A 196 23.53 18.69 2.87
N VAL A 197 24.65 19.03 2.25
CA VAL A 197 24.71 19.82 1.01
C VAL A 197 25.27 18.93 -0.08
N VAL A 198 24.49 18.69 -1.12
CA VAL A 198 24.90 17.91 -2.28
C VAL A 198 25.11 18.83 -3.46
N LEU A 199 26.30 18.76 -4.06
CA LEU A 199 26.70 19.59 -5.19
C LEU A 199 26.67 18.74 -6.48
N TRP A 200 25.96 19.23 -7.48
CA TRP A 200 25.89 18.63 -8.80
C TRP A 200 26.56 19.52 -9.84
N GLY A 201 27.32 18.92 -10.70
CA GLY A 201 28.00 19.68 -11.74
C GLY A 201 28.32 18.88 -12.99
N SER A 202 28.55 19.57 -14.09
CA SER A 202 28.88 18.98 -15.37
C SER A 202 30.31 18.43 -15.46
N GLN A 203 31.20 18.77 -14.50
CA GLN A 203 32.63 18.40 -14.46
C GLN A 203 33.04 18.09 -13.02
N THR A 204 34.00 17.18 -12.84
CA THR A 204 34.54 16.79 -11.52
C THR A 204 35.32 17.89 -10.82
N ASN A 205 35.98 18.78 -11.58
CA ASN A 205 36.70 19.92 -11.05
C ASN A 205 36.01 21.22 -11.45
N MET A 206 34.95 21.57 -10.72
CA MET A 206 34.19 22.79 -10.98
C MET A 206 34.68 23.94 -10.12
N GLN A 207 34.79 25.10 -10.74
CA GLN A 207 35.01 26.37 -10.04
C GLN A 207 33.64 26.90 -9.61
N PHE A 208 33.36 26.94 -8.30
CA PHE A 208 32.06 27.33 -7.73
C PHE A 208 31.85 28.85 -7.70
N THR A 209 32.90 29.64 -7.78
CA THR A 209 32.81 31.10 -7.82
C THR A 209 33.45 31.63 -9.08
N GLU A 210 32.96 32.74 -9.61
CA GLU A 210 33.59 33.47 -10.73
C GLU A 210 34.76 34.34 -10.24
N TYR A 211 34.99 34.40 -8.95
CA TYR A 211 36.07 35.19 -8.35
C TYR A 211 37.35 34.37 -8.30
N SER A 212 38.44 34.96 -8.84
CA SER A 212 39.74 34.33 -8.86
C SER A 212 40.53 34.42 -7.53
N ARG A 213 39.94 35.06 -6.52
CA ARG A 213 40.57 35.22 -5.21
C ARG A 213 39.70 34.51 -4.16
N PRO A 214 40.30 33.93 -3.10
CA PRO A 214 39.57 33.47 -1.94
C PRO A 214 38.73 34.62 -1.39
N THR A 215 37.50 34.30 -0.92
CA THR A 215 36.65 35.28 -0.26
C THR A 215 37.35 35.72 1.02
N GLU A 216 37.78 37.02 1.08
CA GLU A 216 38.27 37.58 2.32
C GLU A 216 37.08 37.80 3.24
N PHE A 217 37.08 37.09 4.36
CA PHE A 217 36.13 37.39 5.42
C PHE A 217 36.54 38.70 6.05
N ALA A 218 35.59 39.58 6.33
CA ALA A 218 35.83 40.80 7.04
C ALA A 218 36.51 40.48 8.38
N ASP A 219 37.64 41.16 8.63
CA ASP A 219 38.35 41.07 9.90
C ASP A 219 37.37 41.36 11.04
N THR A 220 37.14 40.39 11.88
CA THR A 220 36.41 40.58 13.11
C THR A 220 37.24 41.55 13.97
N GLN A 221 36.75 42.76 14.13
CA GLN A 221 37.30 43.64 15.16
C GLN A 221 37.00 42.98 16.50
N LEU A 222 38.01 42.26 16.98
CA LEU A 222 38.00 41.63 18.30
C LEU A 222 38.12 42.70 19.39
N THR A 223 37.13 43.55 19.55
CA THR A 223 36.89 44.20 20.85
C THR A 223 35.98 43.29 21.64
N SER A 224 36.54 42.20 22.13
CA SER A 224 35.88 41.47 23.21
C SER A 224 35.77 42.41 24.40
N LYS A 225 34.59 42.95 24.66
CA LYS A 225 34.27 43.47 25.97
C LYS A 225 34.55 42.33 26.94
N GLN A 226 35.46 42.51 27.88
CA GLN A 226 35.65 41.55 28.97
C GLN A 226 34.30 41.34 29.62
N LEU A 227 33.80 40.13 29.58
CA LEU A 227 32.55 39.70 30.25
C LEU A 227 32.79 39.87 31.75
N ASP A 228 32.18 40.89 32.35
CA ASP A 228 32.07 40.95 33.78
C ASP A 228 30.94 39.99 34.23
N TRP A 229 31.36 38.82 34.72
CA TRP A 229 30.45 37.80 35.25
C TRP A 229 29.60 38.24 36.45
N ARG A 230 29.81 39.44 36.95
CA ARG A 230 29.05 40.07 38.03
C ARG A 230 27.99 41.03 37.48
N SER A 231 28.03 41.35 36.21
CA SER A 231 26.99 42.21 35.62
C SER A 231 25.71 41.42 35.39
N GLU A 232 24.58 42.03 35.68
CA GLU A 232 23.23 41.45 35.40
C GLU A 232 22.89 41.50 33.89
N VAL A 233 23.88 41.36 33.00
CA VAL A 233 23.64 41.32 31.56
C VAL A 233 23.08 39.94 31.21
N PRO A 234 21.86 39.84 30.62
CA PRO A 234 21.31 38.57 30.21
C PRO A 234 22.22 37.83 29.23
N LEU A 235 22.36 36.51 29.39
CA LEU A 235 23.22 35.68 28.52
C LEU A 235 22.82 35.76 27.04
N ASN A 236 21.61 36.16 26.74
CA ASN A 236 21.11 36.38 25.39
C ASN A 236 21.68 37.61 24.68
N LEU A 237 22.26 38.55 25.44
CA LEU A 237 23.00 39.72 24.89
C LEU A 237 24.49 39.44 24.63
N ILE A 238 24.97 38.28 25.08
CA ILE A 238 26.32 37.82 24.84
C ILE A 238 26.34 37.10 23.51
N GLY A 239 26.72 37.80 22.44
CA GLY A 239 26.90 37.21 21.14
C GLY A 239 28.06 36.19 21.10
N MET A 240 27.96 35.19 20.27
CA MET A 240 29.14 34.38 19.91
C MET A 240 30.21 35.28 19.27
N PRO A 241 31.52 34.95 19.38
CA PRO A 241 32.59 35.80 18.88
C PRO A 241 32.48 36.22 17.40
N TYR A 242 31.73 35.47 16.62
CA TYR A 242 31.50 35.70 15.17
C TYR A 242 30.19 36.44 14.84
N TYR A 243 29.34 36.71 15.85
CA TYR A 243 28.07 37.40 15.63
C TYR A 243 28.05 38.67 16.48
N ARG A 244 27.88 39.81 15.82
CA ARG A 244 27.67 41.09 16.49
C ARG A 244 26.24 41.33 16.93
N GLU A 245 25.33 40.47 16.50
CA GLU A 245 23.92 40.58 16.77
C GLU A 245 23.57 39.78 18.02
N ALA A 246 22.53 40.22 18.74
CA ALA A 246 22.00 39.51 19.88
C ALA A 246 21.49 38.11 19.46
N LEU A 247 21.71 37.11 20.34
CA LEU A 247 21.14 35.79 20.12
C LEU A 247 19.61 35.87 19.96
N LEU A 248 19.00 34.86 19.33
CA LEU A 248 17.55 34.76 19.16
C LEU A 248 16.76 35.03 20.46
N SER A 249 17.31 34.64 21.62
CA SER A 249 16.74 34.93 22.94
C SER A 249 16.73 36.41 23.32
N GLY A 250 17.53 37.27 22.66
CA GLY A 250 17.56 38.70 22.84
C GLY A 250 16.64 39.47 21.88
N TRP A 251 15.91 38.80 21.03
CA TRP A 251 14.92 39.44 20.15
C TRP A 251 13.71 39.94 20.98
N PRO A 252 12.93 40.89 20.40
CA PRO A 252 11.76 41.40 21.10
C PRO A 252 10.84 40.31 21.66
N ASN A 253 10.32 40.50 22.85
CA ASN A 253 9.50 39.52 23.59
C ASN A 253 8.24 39.04 22.86
N SER A 254 7.85 39.66 21.76
CA SER A 254 6.80 39.21 20.87
C SER A 254 7.22 37.98 20.04
N LEU A 255 8.51 37.68 19.92
CA LEU A 255 9.05 36.62 19.10
C LEU A 255 9.80 35.55 19.91
N VAL A 256 10.57 35.97 20.94
CA VAL A 256 11.40 35.09 21.77
C VAL A 256 11.37 35.57 23.23
N HIS A 257 11.40 34.66 24.19
CA HIS A 257 11.53 35.00 25.60
C HIS A 257 12.98 35.20 25.99
N GLU A 258 13.25 36.24 26.78
CA GLU A 258 14.54 36.42 27.43
C GLU A 258 14.78 35.33 28.47
N VAL A 259 16.06 34.85 28.54
CA VAL A 259 16.42 33.84 29.55
C VAL A 259 16.30 34.47 30.95
N GLY A 260 15.50 33.90 31.81
CA GLY A 260 15.25 34.37 33.17
C GLY A 260 14.14 35.41 33.30
N ALA A 261 13.58 35.95 32.22
CA ALA A 261 12.41 36.80 32.27
C ALA A 261 11.12 35.96 32.41
N PRO A 262 10.10 36.38 33.19
CA PRO A 262 8.83 35.68 33.21
C PRO A 262 8.20 35.73 31.81
N PRO A 263 7.58 34.64 31.34
CA PRO A 263 6.98 34.59 30.01
C PRO A 263 5.90 35.67 29.89
N VAL A 264 5.94 36.42 28.79
CA VAL A 264 4.93 37.43 28.47
C VAL A 264 3.58 36.75 28.40
N LYS A 265 2.61 37.21 29.18
CA LYS A 265 1.24 36.70 29.08
C LYS A 265 0.70 37.04 27.71
N LEU A 266 0.44 36.03 26.91
CA LEU A 266 -0.22 36.19 25.63
C LEU A 266 -1.58 36.81 25.81
N ASP A 267 -1.95 37.71 24.91
CA ASP A 267 -3.27 38.30 24.87
C ASP A 267 -4.34 37.18 24.88
N PRO A 268 -5.37 37.27 25.73
CA PRO A 268 -6.44 36.29 25.78
C PRO A 268 -7.09 36.00 24.42
N ALA A 269 -7.13 36.97 23.50
CA ALA A 269 -7.61 36.80 22.14
C ALA A 269 -6.71 35.87 21.31
N VAL A 270 -5.39 36.02 21.44
CA VAL A 270 -4.40 35.15 20.81
C VAL A 270 -4.45 33.74 21.40
N HIS A 271 -4.60 33.65 22.73
CA HIS A 271 -4.75 32.38 23.43
C HIS A 271 -6.01 31.62 23.03
N ALA A 272 -7.11 32.33 22.77
CA ALA A 272 -8.36 31.74 22.27
C ALA A 272 -8.24 31.25 20.82
N THR A 273 -7.43 31.91 20.03
CA THR A 273 -7.15 31.52 18.64
C THR A 273 -6.22 30.30 18.57
N LEU A 274 -5.19 30.27 19.44
CA LEU A 274 -4.28 29.12 19.55
C LEU A 274 -4.97 27.85 20.05
N ARG A 275 -6.02 27.95 20.85
CA ARG A 275 -6.84 26.80 21.29
C ARG A 275 -7.73 26.22 20.20
N LYS A 276 -8.01 26.99 19.16
CA LYS A 276 -8.85 26.55 18.02
C LYS A 276 -8.04 25.93 16.87
N THR A 277 -6.76 26.18 16.84
CA THR A 277 -5.84 25.60 15.86
C THR A 277 -5.02 24.53 16.57
N ASP A 278 -5.03 23.34 16.04
CA ASP A 278 -4.35 22.14 16.56
C ASP A 278 -2.82 22.27 16.34
N TYR A 279 -2.24 23.36 16.83
CA TYR A 279 -0.78 23.49 16.91
C TYR A 279 -0.33 22.69 18.12
N GLY A 280 0.32 21.56 17.87
CA GLY A 280 0.96 20.78 18.92
C GLY A 280 1.77 21.70 19.82
N MET A 281 1.53 21.63 21.14
CA MET A 281 2.27 22.43 22.11
C MET A 281 3.75 22.13 22.00
N VAL A 282 4.53 23.11 21.57
CA VAL A 282 6.00 23.05 21.59
C VAL A 282 6.44 23.24 23.03
N GLY A 283 6.62 22.16 23.76
CA GLY A 283 7.10 22.15 25.12
C GLY A 283 8.56 21.71 25.22
N ALA A 284 9.22 22.11 26.29
CA ALA A 284 10.63 21.82 26.54
C ALA A 284 10.96 20.31 26.74
N ASN A 285 9.95 19.44 26.86
CA ASN A 285 10.17 18.02 27.09
C ASN A 285 9.40 17.13 26.10
N PRO A 286 10.10 16.58 25.08
CA PRO A 286 9.47 15.71 24.06
C PRO A 286 8.79 14.46 24.65
N ARG A 287 9.24 13.97 25.80
CA ARG A 287 8.65 12.80 26.48
C ARG A 287 7.29 13.14 27.11
N THR A 288 7.13 14.35 27.63
CA THR A 288 5.86 14.82 28.17
C THR A 288 4.86 15.10 27.04
N LEU A 289 5.30 15.68 25.93
CA LEU A 289 4.49 15.89 24.73
C LEU A 289 3.93 14.60 24.16
N ARG A 290 4.78 13.55 24.05
CA ARG A 290 4.30 12.23 23.60
C ARG A 290 3.22 11.65 24.52
N ARG A 291 3.32 11.88 25.82
CA ARG A 291 2.33 11.41 26.78
C ARG A 291 0.99 12.16 26.63
N TYR A 292 1.03 13.46 26.45
CA TYR A 292 -0.18 14.29 26.24
C TYR A 292 -0.80 14.03 24.87
N GLN A 293 -0.01 13.89 23.81
CA GLN A 293 -0.53 13.53 22.49
C GLN A 293 -1.19 12.14 22.49
N VAL A 294 -0.64 11.18 23.24
CA VAL A 294 -1.26 9.86 23.40
C VAL A 294 -2.57 9.94 24.20
N GLU A 295 -2.67 10.85 25.19
CA GLU A 295 -3.91 11.07 25.96
C GLU A 295 -4.95 11.86 25.15
N ASP A 296 -4.56 12.90 24.42
CA ASP A 296 -5.48 13.65 23.54
C ASP A 296 -5.94 12.82 22.35
N THR A 297 -5.09 11.98 21.80
CA THR A 297 -5.50 11.01 20.77
C THR A 297 -6.49 9.99 21.34
N ARG A 298 -6.33 9.58 22.61
CA ARG A 298 -7.31 8.73 23.29
C ARG A 298 -8.63 9.43 23.55
N ALA A 299 -8.62 10.72 23.88
CA ALA A 299 -9.82 11.51 24.07
C ALA A 299 -10.59 11.76 22.76
N SER A 300 -9.87 11.99 21.65
CA SER A 300 -10.49 12.12 20.32
C SER A 300 -10.93 10.78 19.73
N LEU A 301 -10.31 9.67 20.14
CA LEU A 301 -10.68 8.30 19.76
C LEU A 301 -11.91 7.78 20.51
N ASN A 302 -12.28 8.42 21.62
CA ASN A 302 -13.54 8.16 22.34
C ASN A 302 -14.74 8.90 21.73
N SER A 303 -14.57 9.55 20.57
CA SER A 303 -15.71 10.02 19.79
C SER A 303 -16.57 8.80 19.38
N PRO A 304 -17.91 8.85 19.56
CA PRO A 304 -18.78 7.74 19.20
C PRO A 304 -18.60 7.36 17.73
N GLY A 305 -18.12 6.14 17.47
CA GLY A 305 -17.98 5.60 16.12
C GLY A 305 -16.55 5.37 15.61
N SER A 306 -15.50 5.66 16.38
CA SER A 306 -14.13 5.30 16.02
C SER A 306 -13.77 3.91 16.57
N LEU A 307 -13.30 3.00 15.68
CA LEU A 307 -12.63 1.78 16.12
C LEU A 307 -11.36 2.18 16.90
N ALA A 308 -11.08 1.50 18.01
CA ALA A 308 -9.83 1.70 18.73
C ALA A 308 -8.63 1.56 17.77
N PRO A 309 -7.59 2.43 17.92
CA PRO A 309 -6.43 2.33 17.02
C PRO A 309 -5.80 0.94 17.15
N PRO A 310 -5.25 0.41 16.04
CA PRO A 310 -4.55 -0.85 16.09
C PRO A 310 -3.38 -0.75 17.07
N LYS A 311 -3.27 -1.71 17.97
CA LYS A 311 -2.09 -1.87 18.80
C LYS A 311 -1.05 -2.62 17.98
N PHE A 312 0.17 -2.09 17.92
CA PHE A 312 1.29 -2.85 17.39
C PHE A 312 1.65 -4.01 18.33
N LEU A 313 2.08 -5.14 17.77
CA LEU A 313 2.50 -6.29 18.57
C LEU A 313 3.65 -5.92 19.51
N SER A 314 4.54 -5.03 19.09
CA SER A 314 5.65 -4.49 19.90
C SER A 314 5.20 -3.58 21.06
N GLU A 315 3.98 -3.06 21.04
CA GLU A 315 3.43 -2.15 22.05
C GLU A 315 2.59 -2.88 23.11
N LYS A 316 2.35 -4.19 22.96
CA LYS A 316 1.57 -4.94 23.95
C LYS A 316 2.27 -4.91 25.32
N PRO A 317 1.57 -4.55 26.42
CA PRO A 317 2.14 -4.61 27.76
C PRO A 317 2.58 -6.06 28.04
N ARG A 318 3.81 -6.22 28.46
CA ARG A 318 4.36 -7.51 28.89
C ARG A 318 3.99 -7.72 30.33
N ASP A 319 3.11 -8.69 30.59
CA ASP A 319 2.80 -9.08 31.97
C ASP A 319 4.04 -9.67 32.64
N GLU A 320 4.25 -9.30 33.91
CA GLU A 320 5.44 -9.68 34.69
C GLU A 320 5.53 -11.19 34.99
N ASN A 321 4.50 -11.96 34.71
CA ASN A 321 4.40 -13.40 34.95
C ASN A 321 4.19 -14.18 33.65
N GLY A 322 5.20 -14.34 32.86
CA GLY A 322 5.53 -15.26 31.75
C GLY A 322 4.50 -16.26 31.17
N ALA A 323 3.21 -16.10 31.38
CA ALA A 323 2.19 -16.93 30.75
C ALA A 323 1.51 -16.17 29.59
N PRO A 324 1.18 -16.84 28.48
CA PRO A 324 0.37 -16.25 27.42
C PRO A 324 -1.07 -16.13 27.92
N ASP A 325 -1.32 -15.18 28.80
CA ASP A 325 -2.66 -14.87 29.34
C ASP A 325 -3.44 -13.97 28.37
N GLY A 326 -3.12 -14.10 27.06
CA GLY A 326 -3.77 -13.35 25.98
C GLY A 326 -5.23 -13.68 25.78
N GLU A 327 -5.70 -14.85 26.20
CA GLU A 327 -7.07 -15.28 25.91
C GLU A 327 -8.10 -14.88 26.97
N ARG A 328 -7.74 -14.80 28.25
CA ARG A 328 -8.72 -14.46 29.29
C ARG A 328 -8.92 -12.97 29.51
N ARG A 329 -7.86 -12.15 29.54
CA ARG A 329 -8.00 -10.68 29.70
C ARG A 329 -8.44 -9.95 28.43
N LEU A 330 -8.09 -10.46 27.23
CA LEU A 330 -8.58 -9.93 25.97
C LEU A 330 -10.11 -10.09 25.82
N SER A 331 -10.70 -11.17 26.34
CA SER A 331 -12.16 -11.35 26.33
C SER A 331 -12.86 -10.40 27.32
N GLU A 332 -12.24 -10.10 28.48
CA GLU A 332 -12.79 -9.18 29.48
C GLU A 332 -12.63 -7.71 29.11
N ASP A 333 -11.48 -7.31 28.55
CA ASP A 333 -11.27 -5.92 28.07
C ASP A 333 -12.06 -5.63 26.79
N ILE A 334 -12.26 -6.60 25.92
CA ILE A 334 -13.14 -6.43 24.74
C ILE A 334 -14.61 -6.47 25.19
N GLY A 335 -14.95 -7.32 26.15
CA GLY A 335 -16.26 -7.32 26.77
C GLY A 335 -16.54 -5.99 27.49
N LYS A 336 -15.57 -5.42 28.17
CA LYS A 336 -15.68 -4.09 28.81
C LYS A 336 -15.71 -2.95 27.81
N THR A 337 -14.91 -3.01 26.72
CA THR A 337 -14.91 -2.00 25.65
C THR A 337 -16.16 -2.09 24.80
N LEU A 338 -16.64 -3.30 24.48
CA LEU A 338 -17.92 -3.52 23.81
C LEU A 338 -19.10 -3.16 24.73
N ASN A 339 -19.03 -3.47 26.03
CA ASN A 339 -20.06 -3.09 27.00
C ASN A 339 -20.01 -1.58 27.34
N SER A 340 -18.84 -0.93 27.32
CA SER A 340 -18.77 0.53 27.48
C SER A 340 -19.30 1.27 26.24
N LEU A 341 -19.16 0.70 25.05
CA LEU A 341 -19.81 1.16 23.82
C LEU A 341 -21.33 0.90 23.86
N ALA A 342 -21.76 -0.18 24.50
CA ALA A 342 -23.18 -0.51 24.67
C ALA A 342 -23.86 0.28 25.83
N ILE A 343 -23.13 0.68 26.87
CA ILE A 343 -23.64 1.41 28.03
C ILE A 343 -23.92 2.89 27.69
N ASN A 344 -23.30 3.47 26.68
CA ASN A 344 -23.58 4.84 26.21
C ASN A 344 -24.65 4.92 25.09
N GLY A 345 -25.42 3.86 24.86
CA GLY A 345 -26.72 3.89 24.19
C GLY A 345 -26.74 4.19 22.69
N VAL A 346 -25.59 4.37 22.02
CA VAL A 346 -25.52 4.49 20.55
C VAL A 346 -24.23 3.81 20.06
N SER A 347 -24.26 2.48 19.90
CA SER A 347 -23.26 1.83 19.06
C SER A 347 -23.51 2.27 17.62
N ASP A 348 -22.63 3.09 17.06
CA ASP A 348 -22.70 3.40 15.63
C ASP A 348 -22.41 2.11 14.84
N PRO A 349 -23.43 1.46 14.26
CA PRO A 349 -23.23 0.22 13.50
C PRO A 349 -22.32 0.44 12.28
N LEU A 350 -22.12 1.69 11.84
CA LEU A 350 -21.26 2.10 10.75
C LEU A 350 -19.77 1.90 11.05
N ALA A 351 -19.35 1.82 12.30
CA ALA A 351 -17.92 1.76 12.64
C ALA A 351 -17.19 0.56 12.01
N TYR A 352 -17.84 -0.61 11.94
CA TYR A 352 -17.26 -1.82 11.37
C TYR A 352 -17.31 -1.88 9.84
N TYR A 353 -18.08 -1.01 9.21
CA TYR A 353 -18.23 -0.92 7.76
C TYR A 353 -17.30 0.14 7.13
N ARG A 354 -16.66 0.97 7.95
CA ARG A 354 -15.69 1.97 7.48
C ARG A 354 -14.38 1.31 7.06
N PRO A 355 -13.64 1.92 6.11
CA PRO A 355 -12.31 1.43 5.75
C PRO A 355 -11.38 1.46 6.96
N VAL A 356 -10.63 0.39 7.15
CA VAL A 356 -9.61 0.27 8.19
C VAL A 356 -8.25 0.37 7.53
N GLU A 357 -7.48 1.38 7.92
CA GLU A 357 -6.13 1.58 7.38
C GLU A 357 -5.10 0.73 8.14
N ILE A 358 -4.24 0.06 7.39
CA ILE A 358 -3.08 -0.62 7.95
C ILE A 358 -2.05 0.44 8.31
N LYS A 359 -1.63 0.47 9.59
CA LYS A 359 -0.56 1.34 10.07
C LYS A 359 0.75 0.57 10.12
N TYR A 360 1.84 1.26 9.83
CA TYR A 360 3.17 0.67 9.79
C TYR A 360 4.00 1.19 10.96
N SER A 361 4.61 0.27 11.72
CA SER A 361 5.64 0.61 12.71
C SER A 361 7.02 0.61 12.04
N LYS A 362 8.06 0.93 12.80
CA LYS A 362 9.46 0.77 12.37
C LYS A 362 9.84 -0.69 12.01
N PHE A 363 9.00 -1.65 12.38
CA PHE A 363 9.18 -3.07 12.04
C PHE A 363 8.32 -3.50 10.85
N GLY A 364 7.73 -2.55 10.12
CA GLY A 364 6.89 -2.79 8.96
C GLY A 364 5.49 -3.29 9.32
N ILE A 365 4.89 -4.02 8.37
CA ILE A 365 3.52 -4.53 8.46
C ILE A 365 3.38 -5.71 9.43
N ASP A 366 4.44 -6.48 9.66
CA ASP A 366 4.41 -7.66 10.51
C ASP A 366 4.14 -7.34 11.99
N ASP A 367 4.37 -6.09 12.37
CA ASP A 367 4.07 -5.59 13.72
C ASP A 367 2.60 -5.17 13.89
N PHE A 368 1.83 -5.07 12.80
CA PHE A 368 0.42 -4.72 12.86
C PHE A 368 -0.42 -5.88 13.40
N ASP A 369 -1.25 -5.62 14.41
CA ASP A 369 -2.06 -6.68 15.05
C ASP A 369 -3.35 -6.98 14.27
N PHE A 370 -3.23 -7.78 13.21
CA PHE A 370 -4.37 -8.24 12.44
C PHE A 370 -5.36 -9.09 13.26
N ARG A 371 -4.87 -9.81 14.28
CA ARG A 371 -5.71 -10.66 15.14
C ARG A 371 -6.70 -9.84 15.97
N TYR A 372 -6.43 -8.55 16.18
CA TYR A 372 -7.39 -7.65 16.81
C TYR A 372 -8.66 -7.48 15.96
N TYR A 373 -8.53 -7.44 14.63
CA TYR A 373 -9.64 -7.23 13.70
C TYR A 373 -10.31 -8.51 13.23
N ASN A 374 -9.64 -9.64 13.29
CA ASN A 374 -10.17 -10.92 12.88
C ASN A 374 -9.88 -12.00 13.93
N LYS A 375 -10.96 -12.48 14.58
CA LYS A 375 -10.92 -13.58 15.55
C LYS A 375 -11.62 -14.84 15.01
N THR A 376 -12.03 -14.79 13.75
CA THR A 376 -12.72 -15.91 13.10
C THR A 376 -11.69 -16.82 12.42
N ARG A 377 -12.13 -18.00 12.00
CA ARG A 377 -11.30 -18.90 11.17
C ARG A 377 -11.26 -18.51 9.68
N TYR A 378 -12.01 -17.50 9.26
CA TYR A 378 -12.05 -17.05 7.89
C TYR A 378 -11.06 -15.93 7.64
N SER A 379 -10.16 -16.14 6.68
CA SER A 379 -9.08 -15.21 6.42
C SER A 379 -9.54 -13.98 5.64
N GLY A 380 -9.06 -12.81 6.03
CA GLY A 380 -9.28 -11.56 5.34
C GLY A 380 -8.17 -11.20 4.35
N LEU A 381 -8.36 -10.13 3.60
CA LEU A 381 -7.43 -9.64 2.58
C LEU A 381 -6.89 -8.24 2.94
N GLU A 382 -5.61 -7.99 2.68
CA GLU A 382 -4.96 -6.73 2.99
C GLU A 382 -5.34 -5.60 2.00
N THR A 383 -5.31 -4.35 2.47
CA THR A 383 -5.80 -3.16 1.74
C THR A 383 -4.72 -2.34 1.06
N HIS A 384 -3.45 -2.51 1.43
CA HIS A 384 -2.35 -1.67 0.91
C HIS A 384 -1.95 -2.00 -0.54
N ILE A 385 -2.60 -2.97 -1.15
CA ILE A 385 -2.34 -3.44 -2.50
C ILE A 385 -3.20 -2.65 -3.49
N VAL A 386 -2.62 -2.25 -4.60
CA VAL A 386 -3.34 -1.57 -5.69
C VAL A 386 -4.47 -2.47 -6.21
N ASN A 387 -5.63 -1.89 -6.48
CA ASN A 387 -6.87 -2.57 -6.86
C ASN A 387 -7.52 -3.40 -5.74
N SER A 388 -7.17 -3.16 -4.48
CA SER A 388 -7.76 -3.86 -3.32
C SER A 388 -9.28 -3.66 -3.17
N TYR A 389 -9.87 -2.68 -3.85
CA TYR A 389 -11.33 -2.55 -3.94
C TYR A 389 -12.02 -3.82 -4.47
N ALA A 390 -11.27 -4.70 -5.14
CA ALA A 390 -11.73 -6.00 -5.62
C ALA A 390 -11.90 -7.05 -4.50
N ASN A 391 -11.25 -6.85 -3.33
CA ASN A 391 -11.26 -7.81 -2.23
C ASN A 391 -12.65 -8.34 -1.87
N PRO A 392 -13.71 -7.51 -1.73
CA PRO A 392 -15.04 -7.99 -1.41
C PRO A 392 -15.62 -8.96 -2.45
N LEU A 393 -15.34 -8.75 -3.75
CA LEU A 393 -15.77 -9.62 -4.82
C LEU A 393 -14.99 -10.95 -4.82
N LEU A 394 -13.68 -10.91 -4.54
CA LEU A 394 -12.84 -12.10 -4.43
C LEU A 394 -13.26 -12.97 -3.24
N GLN A 395 -13.59 -12.37 -2.11
CA GLN A 395 -14.15 -13.08 -0.96
C GLN A 395 -15.50 -13.71 -1.30
N LEU A 396 -16.36 -13.01 -2.04
CA LEU A 396 -17.65 -13.57 -2.47
C LEU A 396 -17.45 -14.80 -3.37
N TYR A 397 -16.48 -14.77 -4.31
CA TYR A 397 -16.13 -15.92 -5.15
C TYR A 397 -15.63 -17.13 -4.33
N ARG A 398 -14.84 -16.90 -3.29
CA ARG A 398 -14.30 -17.96 -2.43
C ARG A 398 -15.42 -18.76 -1.74
N PHE A 399 -16.49 -18.10 -1.27
CA PHE A 399 -17.56 -18.77 -0.52
C PHE A 399 -18.58 -19.50 -1.41
N SER A 400 -18.43 -19.45 -2.74
CA SER A 400 -19.17 -20.29 -3.66
C SER A 400 -18.43 -21.61 -3.88
N ASN A 401 -19.03 -22.75 -3.48
CA ASN A 401 -18.42 -24.09 -3.64
C ASN A 401 -18.15 -24.41 -5.12
N VAL A 402 -19.04 -23.97 -6.02
CA VAL A 402 -18.86 -24.15 -7.47
C VAL A 402 -17.61 -23.41 -7.95
N THR A 403 -17.47 -22.15 -7.56
CA THR A 403 -16.29 -21.34 -7.93
C THR A 403 -15.01 -21.92 -7.36
N ARG A 404 -15.02 -22.27 -6.07
CA ARG A 404 -13.91 -22.92 -5.36
C ARG A 404 -13.44 -24.18 -6.08
N ASN A 405 -14.35 -25.10 -6.34
CA ASN A 405 -14.03 -26.39 -6.94
C ASN A 405 -13.44 -26.23 -8.35
N ILE A 406 -14.05 -25.38 -9.19
CA ILE A 406 -13.54 -25.11 -10.54
C ILE A 406 -12.12 -24.49 -10.49
N ALA A 407 -11.91 -23.52 -9.60
CA ALA A 407 -10.65 -22.81 -9.49
C ALA A 407 -9.52 -23.74 -9.01
N LEU A 408 -9.78 -24.56 -7.97
CA LEU A 408 -8.81 -25.50 -7.42
C LEU A 408 -8.50 -26.66 -8.39
N GLN A 409 -9.52 -27.25 -9.03
CA GLN A 409 -9.31 -28.27 -10.05
C GLN A 409 -8.49 -27.76 -11.24
N HIS A 410 -8.74 -26.50 -11.66
CA HIS A 410 -7.94 -25.90 -12.73
C HIS A 410 -6.50 -25.62 -12.28
N ALA A 411 -6.29 -25.08 -11.07
CA ALA A 411 -4.98 -24.81 -10.52
C ALA A 411 -4.16 -26.10 -10.35
N ALA A 412 -4.80 -27.23 -10.04
CA ALA A 412 -4.14 -28.54 -9.92
C ALA A 412 -3.61 -29.07 -11.25
N ARG A 413 -4.19 -28.70 -12.39
CA ARG A 413 -3.77 -29.15 -13.73
C ARG A 413 -2.62 -28.34 -14.31
N VAL A 414 -2.01 -28.81 -15.39
CA VAL A 414 -0.97 -28.07 -16.13
C VAL A 414 -1.61 -26.89 -16.87
N CYS A 415 -1.47 -25.72 -16.36
CA CYS A 415 -1.77 -24.48 -17.07
C CYS A 415 -0.56 -23.56 -17.03
N LEU A 416 0.10 -23.35 -18.15
CA LEU A 416 1.33 -22.56 -18.27
C LEU A 416 1.06 -21.13 -18.77
N ASN A 417 -0.20 -20.75 -18.93
CA ASN A 417 -0.53 -19.37 -19.29
C ASN A 417 -0.25 -18.46 -18.10
N ASP A 418 0.78 -17.62 -18.19
CA ASP A 418 1.21 -16.69 -17.14
C ASP A 418 0.10 -15.72 -16.69
N ASN A 419 -0.82 -15.40 -17.60
CA ASN A 419 -1.93 -14.49 -17.31
C ASN A 419 -3.27 -15.20 -17.05
N CYS A 420 -3.26 -16.45 -16.57
CA CYS A 420 -4.46 -17.22 -16.29
C CYS A 420 -5.12 -16.81 -14.98
N LEU A 421 -6.24 -16.10 -15.05
CA LEU A 421 -7.01 -15.67 -13.87
C LEU A 421 -7.63 -16.84 -13.10
N VAL A 422 -7.95 -17.97 -13.76
CA VAL A 422 -8.51 -19.15 -13.06
C VAL A 422 -7.48 -19.78 -12.14
N CYS A 423 -6.19 -19.88 -12.59
CA CYS A 423 -5.11 -20.36 -11.74
C CYS A 423 -4.92 -19.46 -10.52
N GLU A 424 -4.84 -18.14 -10.76
CA GLU A 424 -4.63 -17.17 -9.68
C GLU A 424 -5.79 -17.19 -8.67
N LEU A 425 -7.01 -17.35 -9.14
CA LEU A 425 -8.17 -17.53 -8.26
C LEU A 425 -8.05 -18.82 -7.44
N GLY A 426 -7.61 -19.94 -8.05
CA GLY A 426 -7.40 -21.20 -7.34
C GLY A 426 -6.31 -21.09 -6.27
N PHE A 427 -5.19 -20.45 -6.59
CA PHE A 427 -4.11 -20.19 -5.62
C PHE A 427 -4.57 -19.30 -4.47
N LEU A 428 -5.35 -18.25 -4.75
CA LEU A 428 -5.90 -17.36 -3.73
C LEU A 428 -6.89 -18.10 -2.82
N VAL A 429 -7.78 -18.91 -3.39
CA VAL A 429 -8.77 -19.71 -2.62
C VAL A 429 -8.05 -20.70 -1.69
N ASP A 430 -7.07 -21.45 -2.20
CA ASP A 430 -6.25 -22.38 -1.41
C ASP A 430 -5.52 -21.67 -0.26
N MET A 431 -4.93 -20.50 -0.54
CA MET A 431 -4.25 -19.68 0.44
C MET A 431 -5.20 -19.22 1.55
N LEU A 432 -6.40 -18.71 1.19
CA LEU A 432 -7.41 -18.26 2.15
C LEU A 432 -7.95 -19.38 3.04
N GLU A 433 -8.02 -20.61 2.51
CA GLU A 433 -8.44 -21.79 3.28
C GLU A 433 -7.35 -22.25 4.25
N LYS A 434 -6.09 -22.30 3.81
CA LYS A 434 -4.96 -22.70 4.65
C LYS A 434 -4.62 -21.72 5.75
N ALA A 435 -4.87 -20.44 5.54
CA ALA A 435 -4.48 -19.38 6.46
C ALA A 435 -5.32 -19.32 7.75
N GLN A 436 -6.49 -19.99 7.81
CA GLN A 436 -7.30 -20.19 9.02
C GLN A 436 -7.44 -18.93 9.90
N GLY A 437 -7.88 -17.82 9.30
CA GLY A 437 -8.10 -16.55 10.00
C GLY A 437 -6.90 -15.59 9.99
N GLN A 438 -5.73 -16.02 9.54
CA GLN A 438 -4.63 -15.10 9.28
C GLN A 438 -4.93 -14.26 8.02
N ASN A 439 -4.36 -13.06 7.96
CA ASN A 439 -4.52 -12.18 6.80
C ASN A 439 -3.72 -12.68 5.60
N CYS A 440 -4.27 -12.49 4.41
CA CYS A 440 -3.67 -12.85 3.13
C CYS A 440 -3.61 -11.65 2.19
N GLN A 441 -2.91 -11.82 1.08
CA GLN A 441 -2.79 -10.81 0.03
C GLN A 441 -3.32 -11.35 -1.30
N ALA A 442 -4.03 -10.52 -2.07
CA ALA A 442 -4.46 -10.85 -3.43
C ALA A 442 -3.47 -10.37 -4.51
N THR A 443 -2.21 -10.11 -4.14
CA THR A 443 -1.20 -9.43 -4.96
C THR A 443 -1.02 -10.08 -6.33
N ASN A 444 -0.86 -11.40 -6.40
CA ASN A 444 -0.59 -12.10 -7.66
C ASN A 444 -1.81 -12.05 -8.60
N LEU A 445 -3.01 -12.28 -8.06
CA LEU A 445 -4.25 -12.18 -8.84
C LEU A 445 -4.47 -10.76 -9.38
N LEU A 446 -4.29 -9.73 -8.52
CA LEU A 446 -4.48 -8.33 -8.91
C LEU A 446 -3.43 -7.86 -9.93
N LYS A 447 -2.20 -8.37 -9.88
CA LYS A 447 -1.18 -8.15 -10.91
C LYS A 447 -1.60 -8.76 -12.25
N VAL A 448 -2.07 -10.00 -12.25
CA VAL A 448 -2.56 -10.67 -13.48
C VAL A 448 -3.79 -9.96 -14.03
N LEU A 449 -4.69 -9.47 -13.17
CA LEU A 449 -5.82 -8.64 -13.58
C LEU A 449 -5.35 -7.36 -14.29
N GLY A 450 -4.35 -6.67 -13.75
CA GLY A 450 -3.76 -5.47 -14.36
C GLY A 450 -3.15 -5.71 -15.76
N LYS A 451 -2.64 -6.93 -16.02
CA LYS A 451 -2.07 -7.33 -17.32
C LYS A 451 -3.14 -7.73 -18.35
N GLN A 452 -4.43 -7.86 -17.94
CA GLN A 452 -5.48 -8.25 -18.86
C GLN A 452 -5.80 -7.16 -19.88
N ARG A 453 -5.88 -7.52 -21.15
CA ARG A 453 -6.35 -6.60 -22.19
C ARG A 453 -7.77 -6.14 -21.91
N GLY A 454 -8.02 -4.87 -22.00
CA GLY A 454 -9.33 -4.26 -21.75
C GLY A 454 -9.57 -3.80 -20.30
N ALA A 455 -8.71 -4.11 -19.33
CA ALA A 455 -8.88 -3.63 -17.96
C ALA A 455 -8.75 -2.11 -17.85
N VAL A 456 -7.74 -1.53 -18.50
CA VAL A 456 -7.50 -0.07 -18.53
C VAL A 456 -8.64 0.71 -19.21
N PRO A 457 -9.09 0.36 -20.45
CA PRO A 457 -10.18 1.08 -21.10
C PRO A 457 -11.51 1.02 -20.34
N LEU A 458 -11.73 -0.04 -19.55
CA LEU A 458 -12.95 -0.18 -18.76
C LEU A 458 -12.90 0.60 -17.43
N GLY A 459 -11.76 1.22 -17.11
CA GLY A 459 -11.60 2.01 -15.90
C GLY A 459 -11.68 1.21 -14.60
N ILE A 460 -11.33 -0.08 -14.64
CA ILE A 460 -11.37 -0.97 -13.46
C ILE A 460 -10.04 -1.07 -12.72
N LEU A 461 -9.04 -0.27 -13.09
CA LEU A 461 -7.74 -0.19 -12.41
C LEU A 461 -7.59 1.14 -11.69
N GLU A 462 -7.20 1.09 -10.41
CA GLU A 462 -7.02 2.28 -9.57
C GLU A 462 -5.81 3.13 -9.98
N ASP A 463 -4.80 2.53 -10.64
CA ASP A 463 -3.64 3.25 -11.16
C ASP A 463 -4.00 4.22 -12.31
N HIS A 464 -5.17 4.06 -12.90
CA HIS A 464 -5.71 4.90 -13.93
C HIS A 464 -6.99 5.59 -13.41
N PRO A 465 -6.88 6.75 -12.76
CA PRO A 465 -8.00 7.38 -12.09
C PRO A 465 -9.12 7.67 -13.07
N THR A 466 -10.26 7.06 -12.83
CA THR A 466 -11.52 7.30 -13.53
C THR A 466 -12.49 7.96 -12.57
N ASN A 467 -13.40 8.80 -13.09
CA ASN A 467 -14.49 9.39 -12.31
C ASN A 467 -15.64 8.39 -12.07
N MET A 468 -15.39 7.08 -12.23
CA MET A 468 -16.40 6.04 -12.08
C MET A 468 -16.71 5.80 -10.59
N PRO A 469 -17.98 5.76 -10.17
CA PRO A 469 -18.36 5.37 -8.82
C PRO A 469 -17.91 3.93 -8.51
N LEU A 470 -17.54 3.64 -7.26
CA LEU A 470 -17.06 2.30 -6.84
C LEU A 470 -18.07 1.19 -7.15
N THR A 471 -19.36 1.44 -6.98
CA THR A 471 -20.41 0.49 -7.37
C THR A 471 -20.37 0.14 -8.86
N ALA A 472 -20.21 1.12 -9.73
CA ALA A 472 -20.09 0.86 -11.17
C ALA A 472 -18.79 0.14 -11.51
N MET A 473 -17.71 0.49 -10.82
CA MET A 473 -16.39 -0.13 -10.96
C MET A 473 -16.42 -1.62 -10.59
N ILE A 474 -17.01 -1.99 -9.43
CA ILE A 474 -17.09 -3.38 -9.00
C ILE A 474 -18.03 -4.21 -9.86
N GLN A 475 -19.13 -3.62 -10.35
CA GLN A 475 -20.05 -4.30 -11.27
C GLN A 475 -19.40 -4.53 -12.64
N THR A 476 -18.60 -3.59 -13.11
CA THR A 476 -17.82 -3.74 -14.35
C THR A 476 -16.72 -4.77 -14.17
N LEU A 477 -16.05 -4.76 -13.02
CA LEU A 477 -15.06 -5.79 -12.67
C LEU A 477 -15.70 -7.18 -12.62
N ASN A 478 -16.88 -7.32 -12.01
CA ASN A 478 -17.60 -8.61 -11.97
C ASN A 478 -17.87 -9.15 -13.39
N ARG A 479 -18.40 -8.32 -14.29
CA ARG A 479 -18.62 -8.70 -15.69
C ARG A 479 -17.30 -9.09 -16.38
N PHE A 480 -16.28 -8.28 -16.20
CA PHE A 480 -14.95 -8.48 -16.80
C PHE A 480 -14.31 -9.79 -16.30
N MET A 481 -14.33 -10.02 -15.00
CA MET A 481 -13.78 -11.24 -14.37
C MET A 481 -14.43 -12.50 -14.94
N LEU A 482 -15.76 -12.55 -14.99
CA LEU A 482 -16.48 -13.72 -15.51
C LEU A 482 -16.13 -14.03 -16.97
N HIS A 483 -16.03 -13.00 -17.83
CA HIS A 483 -15.58 -13.17 -19.21
C HIS A 483 -14.13 -13.61 -19.30
N LYS A 484 -13.25 -13.04 -18.47
CA LYS A 484 -11.84 -13.43 -18.48
C LYS A 484 -11.57 -14.79 -17.89
N LEU A 485 -12.36 -15.22 -16.92
CA LEU A 485 -12.34 -16.59 -16.40
C LEU A 485 -12.72 -17.59 -17.52
N GLU A 486 -13.77 -17.30 -18.31
CA GLU A 486 -14.12 -18.12 -19.48
C GLU A 486 -12.98 -18.19 -20.50
N GLU A 487 -12.43 -17.03 -20.87
CA GLU A 487 -11.33 -16.95 -21.84
C GLU A 487 -10.09 -17.73 -21.36
N SER A 488 -9.69 -17.54 -20.11
CA SER A 488 -8.54 -18.23 -19.53
C SER A 488 -8.76 -19.75 -19.45
N TYR A 489 -9.97 -20.16 -19.06
CA TYR A 489 -10.32 -21.59 -19.02
C TYR A 489 -10.36 -22.23 -20.40
N LYS A 490 -10.86 -21.52 -21.40
CA LYS A 490 -10.88 -21.97 -22.81
C LYS A 490 -9.47 -22.18 -23.35
N ILE A 491 -8.54 -21.27 -23.06
CA ILE A 491 -7.13 -21.38 -23.46
C ILE A 491 -6.49 -22.62 -22.80
N ALA A 492 -6.71 -22.83 -21.52
CA ALA A 492 -6.05 -23.89 -20.76
C ALA A 492 -6.69 -25.29 -20.97
N ALA A 493 -8.01 -25.37 -21.06
CA ALA A 493 -8.78 -26.62 -21.14
C ALA A 493 -9.32 -26.95 -22.56
N GLY A 494 -9.12 -26.05 -23.51
CA GLY A 494 -9.62 -26.19 -24.88
C GLY A 494 -11.14 -26.01 -25.04
N SER A 495 -11.89 -25.88 -23.94
CA SER A 495 -13.35 -25.75 -23.99
C SER A 495 -13.84 -24.85 -22.81
N PRO A 496 -14.77 -23.92 -23.05
CA PRO A 496 -15.35 -23.06 -22.03
C PRO A 496 -16.52 -23.73 -21.26
N VAL A 497 -16.84 -24.99 -21.54
CA VAL A 497 -18.09 -25.63 -21.09
C VAL A 497 -18.28 -25.60 -19.57
N ALA A 498 -17.22 -25.82 -18.79
CA ALA A 498 -17.32 -25.86 -17.33
C ALA A 498 -17.67 -24.46 -16.75
N ILE A 499 -17.02 -23.41 -17.21
CA ILE A 499 -17.31 -22.02 -16.76
C ILE A 499 -18.69 -21.56 -17.23
N GLN A 500 -19.08 -21.92 -18.47
CA GLN A 500 -20.40 -21.60 -18.99
C GLN A 500 -21.52 -22.33 -18.22
N ALA A 501 -21.32 -23.60 -17.84
CA ALA A 501 -22.29 -24.33 -17.03
C ALA A 501 -22.39 -23.74 -15.63
N ALA A 502 -21.24 -23.31 -15.06
CA ALA A 502 -21.21 -22.73 -13.73
C ALA A 502 -21.88 -21.35 -13.65
N PHE A 503 -21.63 -20.46 -14.62
CA PHE A 503 -21.98 -19.03 -14.47
C PHE A 503 -22.88 -18.45 -15.56
N ALA A 504 -23.10 -19.14 -16.69
CA ALA A 504 -23.79 -18.54 -17.81
C ALA A 504 -25.23 -19.03 -17.96
N MET A 505 -26.18 -18.09 -18.06
CA MET A 505 -27.47 -18.40 -18.66
C MET A 505 -27.28 -18.57 -20.17
N LYS A 506 -27.69 -19.72 -20.69
CA LYS A 506 -27.59 -20.08 -22.12
C LYS A 506 -28.91 -19.86 -22.84
N GLY A 507 -28.82 -19.29 -24.04
CA GLY A 507 -30.04 -19.04 -24.81
C GLY A 507 -29.78 -18.43 -26.16
N SER A 508 -30.83 -17.88 -26.76
CA SER A 508 -30.82 -17.14 -28.02
C SER A 508 -31.23 -15.68 -27.80
N SER A 509 -30.62 -14.77 -28.51
CA SER A 509 -31.00 -13.39 -28.59
C SER A 509 -31.73 -13.11 -29.89
N PHE A 510 -32.89 -12.47 -29.79
CA PHE A 510 -33.74 -12.13 -30.92
C PHE A 510 -33.76 -10.62 -31.09
N ILE A 511 -33.45 -10.14 -32.27
CA ILE A 511 -33.51 -8.71 -32.66
C ILE A 511 -34.58 -8.55 -33.72
N LYS A 512 -35.66 -7.83 -33.39
CA LYS A 512 -36.76 -7.52 -34.27
C LYS A 512 -36.78 -6.06 -34.72
N CYS A 513 -36.76 -5.81 -36.01
CA CYS A 513 -36.96 -4.46 -36.56
C CYS A 513 -38.46 -4.05 -36.41
N ASN A 514 -38.73 -2.91 -35.78
CA ASN A 514 -40.08 -2.43 -35.54
C ASN A 514 -40.75 -1.92 -36.82
N THR A 515 -39.92 -1.60 -37.86
CA THR A 515 -40.42 -1.05 -39.13
C THR A 515 -40.80 -2.19 -40.16
N CYS A 516 -39.88 -3.12 -40.40
CA CYS A 516 -40.08 -4.17 -41.42
C CYS A 516 -40.31 -5.57 -40.82
N HIS A 517 -40.39 -5.66 -39.51
CA HIS A 517 -40.57 -6.90 -38.72
C HIS A 517 -39.57 -8.03 -38.99
N TYR A 518 -38.45 -7.69 -39.67
CA TYR A 518 -37.34 -8.64 -39.82
C TYR A 518 -36.82 -9.11 -38.47
N LEU A 519 -36.75 -10.44 -38.29
CA LEU A 519 -36.27 -11.07 -37.07
C LEU A 519 -34.91 -11.71 -37.36
N GLN A 520 -33.93 -11.32 -36.55
CA GLN A 520 -32.63 -11.92 -36.55
C GLN A 520 -32.43 -12.67 -35.24
N GLU A 521 -32.02 -13.93 -35.32
CA GLU A 521 -31.70 -14.78 -34.15
C GLU A 521 -30.18 -14.94 -34.07
N ALA A 522 -29.61 -14.71 -32.89
CA ALA A 522 -28.26 -15.08 -32.54
C ALA A 522 -28.36 -16.25 -31.51
N LYS A 523 -27.94 -17.43 -31.96
CA LYS A 523 -27.96 -18.66 -31.14
C LYS A 523 -26.73 -18.75 -30.24
N ASP A 524 -26.78 -19.65 -29.26
CA ASP A 524 -25.66 -20.04 -28.39
C ASP A 524 -25.06 -18.86 -27.65
N GLN A 525 -25.91 -17.95 -27.19
CA GLN A 525 -25.49 -16.82 -26.38
C GLN A 525 -25.34 -17.23 -24.91
N ALA A 526 -24.31 -16.68 -24.24
CA ALA A 526 -24.01 -16.89 -22.83
C ALA A 526 -24.00 -15.55 -22.08
N TRP A 527 -24.84 -15.44 -21.07
CA TRP A 527 -24.91 -14.24 -20.19
C TRP A 527 -24.46 -14.60 -18.79
N TYR A 528 -23.31 -14.03 -18.36
CA TYR A 528 -22.66 -14.37 -17.10
C TYR A 528 -23.15 -13.56 -15.91
N SER A 529 -23.72 -12.38 -16.13
CA SER A 529 -24.28 -11.54 -15.08
C SER A 529 -25.53 -10.83 -15.57
N HIS A 530 -26.40 -10.50 -14.62
CA HIS A 530 -27.69 -9.84 -14.90
C HIS A 530 -27.76 -8.53 -14.13
N ASP A 531 -27.81 -7.41 -14.85
CA ASP A 531 -28.04 -6.10 -14.24
C ASP A 531 -29.55 -5.93 -14.01
N LEU A 532 -29.94 -5.61 -12.76
CA LEU A 532 -31.34 -5.40 -12.42
C LEU A 532 -31.90 -4.18 -13.15
N VAL A 533 -33.07 -4.37 -13.75
CA VAL A 533 -33.81 -3.32 -14.46
C VAL A 533 -35.00 -2.89 -13.59
N TYR A 534 -35.01 -1.62 -13.20
CA TYR A 534 -36.08 -1.06 -12.38
C TYR A 534 -37.18 -0.48 -13.25
N PRO A 535 -38.47 -0.63 -12.87
CA PRO A 535 -39.56 -0.08 -13.63
C PRO A 535 -39.46 1.44 -13.70
N PRO A 536 -39.81 2.05 -14.85
CA PRO A 536 -39.87 3.51 -14.98
C PRO A 536 -40.91 4.10 -14.03
N LYS A 537 -40.70 5.36 -13.62
CA LYS A 537 -41.66 6.06 -12.74
C LYS A 537 -43.07 6.00 -13.33
N PRO A 538 -44.10 5.59 -12.52
CA PRO A 538 -45.45 5.66 -13.00
C PRO A 538 -45.86 7.10 -13.33
N ALA A 539 -46.60 7.27 -14.41
CA ALA A 539 -47.16 8.59 -14.77
C ALA A 539 -48.00 9.10 -13.59
N LYS A 540 -47.93 10.42 -13.32
CA LYS A 540 -48.50 11.10 -12.15
C LYS A 540 -49.96 10.78 -11.79
N ASN A 541 -50.69 10.12 -12.66
CA ASN A 541 -52.12 9.88 -12.55
C ASN A 541 -52.55 8.40 -12.40
N LEU A 542 -51.63 7.44 -12.21
CA LEU A 542 -52.02 6.06 -11.91
C LEU A 542 -51.93 5.77 -10.41
N PRO A 543 -52.82 4.90 -9.84
CA PRO A 543 -52.72 4.49 -8.46
C PRO A 543 -51.37 3.85 -8.22
N ARG A 544 -50.76 4.11 -7.06
CA ARG A 544 -49.49 3.53 -6.64
C ARG A 544 -49.57 2.00 -6.76
N SER A 545 -49.00 1.48 -7.84
CA SER A 545 -48.73 0.06 -7.99
C SER A 545 -47.96 -0.45 -6.78
N THR A 546 -48.35 -1.61 -6.25
CA THR A 546 -47.57 -2.34 -5.23
C THR A 546 -46.12 -2.44 -5.67
N THR A 547 -45.18 -2.23 -4.74
CA THR A 547 -43.74 -2.39 -5.00
C THR A 547 -43.49 -3.78 -5.59
N PRO A 548 -42.77 -3.91 -6.72
CA PRO A 548 -42.51 -5.21 -7.33
C PRO A 548 -41.59 -6.02 -6.40
N PRO A 549 -41.88 -7.32 -6.19
CA PRO A 549 -40.98 -8.20 -5.44
C PRO A 549 -39.66 -8.39 -6.20
N PHE A 550 -38.57 -8.74 -5.48
CA PHE A 550 -37.26 -8.97 -6.05
C PHE A 550 -37.26 -9.97 -7.20
N THR A 551 -37.99 -11.06 -7.04
CA THR A 551 -38.13 -12.15 -8.04
C THR A 551 -38.71 -11.65 -9.37
N ARG A 552 -39.63 -10.70 -9.31
CA ARG A 552 -40.18 -10.08 -10.52
C ARG A 552 -39.15 -9.18 -11.24
N LEU A 553 -38.40 -8.36 -10.47
CA LEU A 553 -37.33 -7.58 -11.04
C LEU A 553 -36.25 -8.47 -11.65
N LEU A 554 -35.87 -9.54 -10.98
CA LEU A 554 -34.92 -10.52 -11.49
C LEU A 554 -35.38 -11.14 -12.80
N GLN A 555 -36.63 -11.62 -12.84
CA GLN A 555 -37.25 -12.23 -14.04
C GLN A 555 -37.26 -11.25 -15.22
N ASP A 556 -37.69 -10.01 -15.00
CA ASP A 556 -37.74 -8.97 -16.05
C ASP A 556 -36.35 -8.61 -16.53
N SER A 557 -35.34 -8.61 -15.63
CA SER A 557 -33.91 -8.37 -15.94
C SER A 557 -33.27 -9.49 -16.76
N ILE A 558 -33.59 -10.73 -16.47
CA ILE A 558 -33.14 -11.93 -17.21
C ILE A 558 -33.65 -11.85 -18.65
N HIS A 559 -34.94 -11.58 -18.82
CA HIS A 559 -35.55 -11.52 -20.13
C HIS A 559 -35.32 -10.23 -20.90
N ARG A 560 -34.86 -9.22 -20.24
CA ARG A 560 -34.49 -7.86 -20.72
C ARG A 560 -34.95 -7.59 -22.16
N GLN A 561 -36.08 -6.92 -22.25
CA GLN A 561 -36.59 -6.43 -23.52
C GLN A 561 -36.18 -4.97 -23.69
N GLU A 562 -35.37 -4.68 -24.69
CA GLU A 562 -34.87 -3.34 -24.95
C GLU A 562 -35.29 -2.84 -26.32
N GLN A 563 -35.71 -1.57 -26.37
CA GLN A 563 -35.90 -0.86 -27.62
C GLN A 563 -34.73 0.12 -27.82
N GLN A 564 -34.04 -0.04 -28.92
CA GLN A 564 -32.90 0.84 -29.28
C GLN A 564 -32.88 1.14 -30.78
N ARG A 565 -32.11 2.13 -31.18
CA ARG A 565 -31.83 2.35 -32.61
C ARG A 565 -30.67 1.48 -33.01
N GLY A 566 -30.89 0.60 -34.04
CA GLY A 566 -29.87 -0.30 -34.54
C GLY A 566 -29.98 -0.47 -36.05
N TRP A 567 -28.90 -0.99 -36.63
CA TRP A 567 -28.87 -1.27 -38.07
C TRP A 567 -29.77 -2.45 -38.39
N CYS A 568 -30.74 -2.23 -39.32
CA CYS A 568 -31.57 -3.31 -39.85
C CYS A 568 -31.04 -3.73 -41.23
N MET A 569 -30.65 -5.00 -41.35
CA MET A 569 -30.11 -5.54 -42.62
C MET A 569 -31.11 -5.52 -43.76
N ARG A 570 -32.42 -5.64 -43.47
CA ARG A 570 -33.45 -5.58 -44.51
C ARG A 570 -33.82 -4.18 -44.91
N CYS A 571 -33.86 -3.23 -43.94
CA CYS A 571 -34.13 -1.84 -44.23
C CYS A 571 -32.90 -1.07 -44.72
N GLN A 572 -31.70 -1.64 -44.62
CA GLN A 572 -30.40 -1.06 -44.88
C GLN A 572 -30.22 0.34 -44.23
N GLY A 573 -30.59 0.43 -42.97
CA GLY A 573 -30.53 1.71 -42.23
C GLY A 573 -30.81 1.54 -40.75
N TYR A 574 -30.48 2.61 -39.98
CA TYR A 574 -30.75 2.65 -38.54
C TYR A 574 -32.25 2.81 -38.28
N LYS A 575 -32.84 1.80 -37.66
CA LYS A 575 -34.29 1.74 -37.34
C LYS A 575 -34.47 1.45 -35.86
N ALA A 576 -35.68 1.67 -35.34
CA ALA A 576 -36.04 1.17 -34.02
C ALA A 576 -36.08 -0.35 -34.07
N ILE A 577 -35.26 -0.97 -33.22
CA ILE A 577 -35.20 -2.43 -33.06
C ILE A 577 -35.55 -2.81 -31.61
N THR A 578 -36.21 -3.96 -31.46
CA THR A 578 -36.52 -4.54 -30.16
C THR A 578 -35.68 -5.81 -29.99
N SER A 579 -34.87 -5.88 -28.94
CA SER A 579 -34.12 -7.09 -28.58
C SER A 579 -34.83 -7.80 -27.44
N ARG A 580 -34.85 -9.15 -27.47
CA ARG A 580 -35.31 -10.01 -26.39
C ARG A 580 -34.43 -11.23 -26.26
N ARG A 581 -34.43 -11.87 -25.08
CA ARG A 581 -33.68 -13.09 -24.79
C ARG A 581 -34.66 -14.27 -24.61
N ALA A 582 -34.29 -15.44 -25.14
CA ALA A 582 -34.91 -16.70 -24.78
C ALA A 582 -33.84 -17.56 -24.10
N ILE A 583 -34.14 -18.04 -22.90
CA ILE A 583 -33.19 -18.75 -22.05
C ILE A 583 -33.52 -20.24 -22.09
N TYR A 584 -32.53 -21.08 -22.35
CA TYR A 584 -32.66 -22.53 -22.43
C TYR A 584 -31.95 -23.27 -21.31
N GLY A 585 -31.00 -22.63 -20.64
CA GLY A 585 -30.26 -23.20 -19.50
C GLY A 585 -29.92 -22.17 -18.44
N THR A 586 -30.09 -22.58 -17.19
CA THR A 586 -29.73 -21.77 -16.01
C THR A 586 -28.39 -22.24 -15.43
N PRO A 587 -27.54 -21.35 -14.90
CA PRO A 587 -26.22 -21.69 -14.37
C PRO A 587 -26.28 -22.30 -12.96
N ASP A 588 -25.18 -22.87 -12.49
CA ASP A 588 -25.07 -23.29 -11.08
C ASP A 588 -24.94 -22.09 -10.13
N VAL A 589 -24.32 -20.99 -10.60
CA VAL A 589 -24.15 -19.72 -9.84
C VAL A 589 -24.78 -18.58 -10.62
N LEU A 590 -25.69 -17.86 -9.98
CA LEU A 590 -26.38 -16.71 -10.55
C LEU A 590 -25.76 -15.42 -10.01
N MET A 591 -25.12 -14.67 -10.92
CA MET A 591 -24.49 -13.39 -10.61
C MET A 591 -25.40 -12.22 -11.00
N ILE A 592 -25.72 -11.35 -10.05
CA ILE A 592 -26.63 -10.22 -10.23
C ILE A 592 -25.92 -8.94 -9.84
N ASN A 593 -25.95 -7.95 -10.71
CA ASN A 593 -25.55 -6.59 -10.39
C ASN A 593 -26.79 -5.78 -10.00
N ALA A 594 -26.77 -5.17 -8.83
CA ALA A 594 -27.96 -4.45 -8.33
C ALA A 594 -28.29 -3.20 -9.15
N ALA A 595 -27.30 -2.58 -9.82
CA ALA A 595 -27.45 -1.47 -10.77
C ALA A 595 -28.34 -0.31 -10.25
N ILE A 596 -28.20 0.08 -8.99
CA ILE A 596 -29.04 1.06 -8.30
C ILE A 596 -28.62 2.47 -8.72
N GLN A 597 -29.37 3.10 -9.63
CA GLN A 597 -29.03 4.44 -10.13
C GLN A 597 -30.02 5.52 -9.69
N THR A 598 -31.24 5.14 -9.32
CA THR A 598 -32.32 6.09 -9.00
C THR A 598 -32.65 6.13 -7.52
N PRO A 599 -33.15 7.25 -6.98
CA PRO A 599 -33.61 7.32 -5.59
C PRO A 599 -34.72 6.32 -5.27
N ASP A 600 -35.63 6.07 -6.22
CA ASP A 600 -36.73 5.12 -6.04
C ASP A 600 -36.22 3.68 -5.89
N ALA A 601 -35.18 3.30 -6.66
CA ALA A 601 -34.53 2.02 -6.51
C ALA A 601 -33.83 1.90 -5.14
N ARG A 602 -33.20 2.98 -4.63
CA ARG A 602 -32.61 2.98 -3.27
C ARG A 602 -33.65 2.72 -2.19
N HIS A 603 -34.82 3.38 -2.30
CA HIS A 603 -35.92 3.18 -1.35
C HIS A 603 -36.51 1.78 -1.42
N LEU A 604 -36.56 1.18 -2.62
CA LEU A 604 -37.02 -0.21 -2.79
C LEU A 604 -36.12 -1.19 -2.02
N TRP A 605 -34.80 -1.03 -2.11
CA TRP A 605 -33.85 -1.87 -1.37
C TRP A 605 -33.90 -1.67 0.15
N ALA A 606 -34.33 -0.52 0.64
CA ALA A 606 -34.54 -0.27 2.06
C ALA A 606 -35.84 -0.94 2.62
N THR A 607 -36.64 -1.57 1.76
CA THR A 607 -37.83 -2.30 2.20
C THR A 607 -37.41 -3.58 2.93
N LYS A 608 -38.01 -3.86 4.11
CA LYS A 608 -37.71 -5.05 4.89
C LYS A 608 -37.98 -6.32 4.09
N ASN A 609 -37.09 -7.30 4.13
CA ASN A 609 -37.17 -8.59 3.45
C ASN A 609 -37.28 -8.48 1.91
N PHE A 610 -36.74 -7.43 1.31
CA PHE A 610 -36.75 -7.26 -0.13
C PHE A 610 -35.86 -8.30 -0.85
N LEU A 611 -34.67 -8.61 -0.32
CA LEU A 611 -33.76 -9.63 -0.85
C LEU A 611 -34.13 -11.01 -0.24
N PRO A 612 -34.65 -11.99 -1.03
CA PRO A 612 -34.97 -13.30 -0.49
C PRO A 612 -33.74 -14.17 -0.25
N ARG A 613 -33.82 -15.07 0.74
CA ARG A 613 -32.73 -16.04 1.03
C ARG A 613 -32.66 -17.12 -0.06
N GLU A 614 -33.80 -17.52 -0.59
CA GLU A 614 -33.92 -18.54 -1.61
C GLU A 614 -34.77 -18.03 -2.77
N VAL A 615 -34.33 -18.36 -3.97
CA VAL A 615 -35.06 -18.08 -5.23
C VAL A 615 -35.21 -19.39 -6.00
N GLY A 616 -36.43 -19.76 -6.32
CA GLY A 616 -36.70 -20.87 -7.21
C GLY A 616 -36.84 -20.38 -8.65
N THR A 617 -36.26 -21.10 -9.61
CA THR A 617 -36.42 -20.81 -11.04
C THR A 617 -37.00 -21.99 -11.78
N ILE A 618 -37.97 -21.72 -12.67
CA ILE A 618 -38.53 -22.68 -13.63
C ILE A 618 -38.24 -22.18 -15.02
N ASN A 619 -37.64 -23.02 -15.84
CA ASN A 619 -37.42 -22.73 -17.25
C ASN A 619 -38.52 -23.44 -18.09
N ALA A 620 -39.34 -22.66 -18.76
CA ALA A 620 -40.40 -23.18 -19.64
C ALA A 620 -40.52 -22.30 -20.90
N ASN A 621 -40.54 -22.96 -22.07
CA ASN A 621 -40.71 -22.29 -23.36
C ASN A 621 -39.75 -21.13 -23.63
N GLY A 622 -38.48 -21.22 -23.19
CA GLY A 622 -37.49 -20.17 -23.36
C GLY A 622 -37.68 -18.99 -22.41
N GLN A 623 -38.54 -19.15 -21.39
CA GLN A 623 -38.76 -18.17 -20.33
C GLN A 623 -38.38 -18.76 -18.98
N VAL A 624 -37.67 -17.92 -18.15
CA VAL A 624 -37.33 -18.25 -16.77
C VAL A 624 -38.31 -17.52 -15.86
N TYR A 625 -39.02 -18.27 -15.06
CA TYR A 625 -39.94 -17.75 -14.03
C TYR A 625 -39.23 -17.84 -12.67
N CYS A 626 -39.30 -16.77 -11.88
CA CYS A 626 -38.64 -16.67 -10.59
C CYS A 626 -39.68 -16.57 -9.45
N TYR A 627 -39.50 -17.36 -8.40
CA TYR A 627 -40.39 -17.42 -7.26
C TYR A 627 -39.64 -17.36 -5.94
N ASP A 628 -40.24 -16.79 -4.91
CA ASP A 628 -39.74 -16.81 -3.54
C ASP A 628 -40.88 -17.10 -2.52
N GLY A 629 -40.51 -17.25 -1.27
CA GLY A 629 -41.44 -17.37 -0.14
C GLY A 629 -42.54 -18.40 -0.34
N GLN A 630 -43.81 -17.99 -0.16
CA GLN A 630 -44.97 -18.85 -0.27
C GLN A 630 -45.22 -19.37 -1.69
N ASP A 631 -44.94 -18.53 -2.69
CA ASP A 631 -45.09 -18.93 -4.11
C ASP A 631 -44.09 -20.04 -4.46
N LEU A 632 -42.87 -19.95 -3.98
CA LEU A 632 -41.87 -21.01 -4.16
C LEU A 632 -42.35 -22.33 -3.52
N GLN A 633 -42.86 -22.29 -2.29
CA GLN A 633 -43.35 -23.47 -1.60
C GLN A 633 -44.56 -24.11 -2.33
N TRP A 634 -45.42 -23.28 -2.85
CA TRP A 634 -46.58 -23.78 -3.65
C TRP A 634 -46.11 -24.48 -4.93
N HIS A 635 -45.18 -23.94 -5.66
CA HIS A 635 -44.61 -24.54 -6.88
C HIS A 635 -43.85 -25.83 -6.58
N LEU A 636 -43.08 -25.87 -5.47
CA LEU A 636 -42.36 -27.06 -5.02
C LEU A 636 -43.31 -28.22 -4.70
N SER A 637 -44.47 -27.93 -4.07
CA SER A 637 -45.44 -28.97 -3.76
C SER A 637 -46.07 -29.61 -5.01
N LYS A 638 -46.14 -28.86 -6.11
CA LYS A 638 -46.76 -29.34 -7.36
C LYS A 638 -45.79 -29.95 -8.37
N ARG A 639 -44.54 -29.44 -8.46
CA ARG A 639 -43.55 -29.86 -9.46
C ARG A 639 -42.11 -29.81 -8.92
N PRO A 640 -41.77 -30.68 -7.95
CA PRO A 640 -40.49 -30.58 -7.26
C PRO A 640 -39.25 -30.75 -8.19
N HIS A 641 -39.37 -31.52 -9.24
CA HIS A 641 -38.24 -31.82 -10.15
C HIS A 641 -38.02 -30.78 -11.27
N ALA A 642 -38.94 -29.82 -11.43
CA ALA A 642 -38.82 -28.79 -12.47
C ALA A 642 -38.22 -27.48 -11.96
N ILE A 643 -37.91 -27.38 -10.67
CA ILE A 643 -37.48 -26.15 -10.01
C ILE A 643 -36.01 -26.25 -9.60
N THR A 644 -35.20 -25.32 -10.06
CA THR A 644 -33.84 -25.10 -9.52
C THR A 644 -33.95 -24.10 -8.39
N ILE A 645 -33.58 -24.52 -7.18
CA ILE A 645 -33.56 -23.65 -6.00
C ILE A 645 -32.16 -23.05 -5.89
N TYR A 646 -32.07 -21.75 -5.80
CA TYR A 646 -30.85 -20.99 -5.52
C TYR A 646 -30.92 -20.44 -4.10
N GLU A 647 -29.83 -20.56 -3.37
CA GLU A 647 -29.65 -19.93 -2.08
C GLU A 647 -28.61 -18.78 -2.15
N LEU A 648 -28.81 -17.77 -1.32
CA LEU A 648 -27.99 -16.57 -1.28
C LEU A 648 -26.63 -16.86 -0.61
N VAL A 649 -25.58 -16.88 -1.41
CA VAL A 649 -24.20 -17.04 -0.93
C VAL A 649 -23.73 -15.78 -0.19
N GLY A 650 -24.05 -14.63 -0.77
CA GLY A 650 -23.63 -13.35 -0.22
C GLY A 650 -23.77 -12.22 -1.22
N LEU A 651 -23.25 -11.08 -0.83
CA LEU A 651 -23.29 -9.87 -1.63
C LEU A 651 -22.11 -8.95 -1.33
N VAL A 652 -21.76 -8.11 -2.31
CA VAL A 652 -20.91 -6.94 -2.11
C VAL A 652 -21.80 -5.74 -1.90
N ALA A 653 -21.60 -5.00 -0.82
CA ALA A 653 -22.32 -3.78 -0.50
C ALA A 653 -21.40 -2.55 -0.58
N GLU A 654 -21.93 -1.46 -1.14
CA GLU A 654 -21.32 -0.15 -1.07
C GLU A 654 -21.76 0.54 0.22
N VAL A 655 -20.79 1.06 0.95
CA VAL A 655 -20.94 1.82 2.18
C VAL A 655 -20.60 3.26 1.92
N ALA A 656 -21.59 4.15 2.01
CA ALA A 656 -21.39 5.58 1.87
C ALA A 656 -20.84 6.17 3.18
N ALA A 657 -19.75 6.90 3.10
CA ALA A 657 -19.06 7.48 4.25
C ALA A 657 -19.42 8.96 4.50
N GLY A 658 -20.53 9.48 3.92
CA GLY A 658 -20.93 10.91 3.98
C GLY A 658 -20.46 11.69 2.74
N GLU A 659 -20.85 12.99 2.66
CA GLU A 659 -20.62 13.79 1.45
C GLU A 659 -19.14 14.11 1.14
N SER A 660 -18.24 13.96 2.11
CA SER A 660 -16.82 14.35 2.00
C SER A 660 -15.84 13.18 1.89
N GLN A 661 -16.28 11.94 2.05
CA GLN A 661 -15.41 10.76 2.04
C GLN A 661 -15.76 9.83 0.87
N ARG A 662 -14.75 9.16 0.31
CA ARG A 662 -14.94 8.11 -0.71
C ARG A 662 -15.75 6.97 -0.12
N SER A 663 -16.73 6.45 -0.88
CA SER A 663 -17.46 5.24 -0.51
C SER A 663 -16.51 4.03 -0.39
N HIS A 664 -16.93 3.02 0.35
CA HIS A 664 -16.18 1.81 0.60
C HIS A 664 -17.00 0.57 0.20
N LEU A 665 -16.33 -0.53 -0.12
CA LEU A 665 -16.98 -1.78 -0.47
C LEU A 665 -16.68 -2.85 0.57
N VAL A 666 -17.72 -3.58 1.00
CA VAL A 666 -17.60 -4.72 1.92
C VAL A 666 -18.36 -5.91 1.37
N SER A 667 -18.01 -7.12 1.78
CA SER A 667 -18.81 -8.30 1.49
C SER A 667 -19.53 -8.82 2.74
N LEU A 668 -20.76 -9.26 2.50
CA LEU A 668 -21.61 -9.93 3.47
C LEU A 668 -21.84 -11.35 2.96
N VAL A 669 -21.34 -12.35 3.66
CA VAL A 669 -21.29 -13.73 3.17
C VAL A 669 -21.94 -14.70 4.15
N ASN A 670 -22.70 -15.64 3.63
CA ASN A 670 -23.23 -16.77 4.38
C ASN A 670 -22.20 -17.91 4.33
N VAL A 671 -21.35 -17.97 5.35
CA VAL A 671 -20.24 -18.94 5.39
C VAL A 671 -20.71 -20.38 5.55
N SER A 672 -21.94 -20.62 6.00
CA SER A 672 -22.48 -21.98 6.17
C SER A 672 -22.63 -22.75 4.84
N ILE A 673 -22.76 -22.06 3.71
CA ILE A 673 -22.82 -22.68 2.37
C ILE A 673 -21.50 -23.36 2.01
N GLY A 674 -20.39 -22.79 2.43
CA GLY A 674 -19.03 -23.32 2.21
C GLY A 674 -18.60 -24.42 3.19
N GLU A 675 -19.46 -24.78 4.16
CA GLU A 675 -19.15 -25.85 5.12
C GLU A 675 -19.59 -27.22 4.58
N PRO A 676 -18.91 -28.32 4.94
CA PRO A 676 -19.28 -29.66 4.48
C PRO A 676 -20.61 -30.16 5.07
N GLU A 677 -20.98 -29.66 6.24
CA GLU A 677 -22.23 -30.01 6.90
C GLU A 677 -23.23 -28.85 6.90
N PRO A 678 -24.50 -29.08 6.58
CA PRO A 678 -25.49 -28.02 6.62
C PRO A 678 -25.72 -27.53 8.05
N ALA A 679 -25.52 -26.22 8.27
CA ALA A 679 -25.79 -25.60 9.54
C ALA A 679 -27.30 -25.50 9.80
N GLN A 680 -27.73 -25.59 11.09
CA GLN A 680 -29.14 -25.43 11.47
C GLN A 680 -29.71 -24.04 11.15
N SER A 681 -28.81 -23.01 11.10
CA SER A 681 -29.15 -21.63 10.74
C SER A 681 -28.07 -21.04 9.89
N PRO A 682 -28.40 -20.09 8.98
CA PRO A 682 -27.41 -19.35 8.22
C PRO A 682 -26.41 -18.62 9.12
N ASN A 683 -25.13 -18.71 8.81
CA ASN A 683 -24.05 -18.06 9.55
C ASN A 683 -23.45 -16.94 8.71
N TRP A 684 -23.89 -15.71 8.98
CA TRP A 684 -23.47 -14.54 8.22
C TRP A 684 -22.22 -13.88 8.81
N HIS A 685 -21.33 -13.47 7.92
CA HIS A 685 -20.13 -12.72 8.29
C HIS A 685 -20.01 -11.44 7.45
N LEU A 686 -19.63 -10.35 8.12
CA LEU A 686 -19.10 -9.15 7.49
C LEU A 686 -17.62 -9.39 7.21
N VAL A 687 -17.19 -9.24 5.97
CA VAL A 687 -15.81 -9.21 5.56
C VAL A 687 -15.50 -7.82 5.00
N ASN A 688 -14.80 -7.04 5.79
CA ASN A 688 -14.32 -5.71 5.45
C ASN A 688 -12.79 -5.78 5.36
N ASP A 689 -12.32 -6.22 4.20
CA ASP A 689 -10.92 -6.50 3.91
C ASP A 689 -10.33 -7.52 4.92
N PHE A 690 -9.42 -7.11 5.81
CA PHE A 690 -8.83 -7.97 6.84
C PHE A 690 -9.67 -8.02 8.14
N LEU A 691 -10.66 -7.15 8.28
CA LEU A 691 -11.63 -7.23 9.38
C LEU A 691 -12.72 -8.24 9.03
N VAL A 692 -12.81 -9.32 9.80
CA VAL A 692 -13.84 -10.36 9.63
C VAL A 692 -14.56 -10.59 10.95
N ARG A 693 -15.90 -10.52 10.92
CA ARG A 693 -16.71 -10.73 12.12
C ARG A 693 -18.06 -11.39 11.79
N PRO A 694 -18.59 -12.21 12.70
CA PRO A 694 -19.96 -12.70 12.58
C PRO A 694 -20.95 -11.54 12.75
N ILE A 695 -22.03 -11.58 11.98
CA ILE A 695 -23.15 -10.63 12.05
C ILE A 695 -24.47 -11.39 12.04
N PRO A 696 -25.53 -10.83 12.66
CA PRO A 696 -26.87 -11.42 12.53
C PRO A 696 -27.37 -11.28 11.10
N GLU A 697 -28.23 -12.22 10.70
CA GLU A 697 -28.80 -12.24 9.34
C GLU A 697 -29.62 -10.98 9.03
N ASP A 698 -30.36 -10.47 10.01
CA ASP A 698 -31.11 -9.23 9.84
C ASP A 698 -30.17 -8.04 9.53
N GLU A 699 -28.97 -8.02 10.10
CA GLU A 699 -27.96 -7.02 9.76
C GLU A 699 -27.44 -7.26 8.33
N ALA A 700 -27.24 -8.50 7.91
CA ALA A 700 -26.73 -8.81 6.58
C ALA A 700 -27.72 -8.42 5.46
N LEU A 701 -29.02 -8.65 5.67
CA LEU A 701 -30.07 -8.52 4.65
C LEU A 701 -30.89 -7.23 4.75
N HIS A 702 -30.64 -6.39 5.75
CA HIS A 702 -31.28 -5.09 5.88
C HIS A 702 -30.43 -3.99 5.26
N PHE A 703 -30.97 -3.27 4.28
CA PHE A 703 -30.29 -2.17 3.59
C PHE A 703 -30.86 -0.82 4.04
N ASP A 704 -30.01 0.20 4.11
CA ASP A 704 -30.40 1.59 4.37
C ASP A 704 -30.03 2.44 3.15
N ALA A 705 -31.02 3.08 2.55
CA ALA A 705 -30.85 3.91 1.36
C ALA A 705 -29.84 5.06 1.51
N ARG A 706 -29.51 5.44 2.75
CA ARG A 706 -28.58 6.53 3.09
C ARG A 706 -27.13 6.10 3.08
N TRP A 707 -26.82 4.87 3.53
CA TRP A 707 -25.42 4.51 3.77
C TRP A 707 -25.00 3.12 3.28
N ARG A 708 -25.93 2.14 3.11
CA ARG A 708 -25.55 0.77 2.70
C ARG A 708 -26.49 0.19 1.66
N LEU A 709 -25.97 -0.06 0.46
CA LEU A 709 -26.73 -0.63 -0.66
C LEU A 709 -25.94 -1.77 -1.31
N PRO A 710 -26.60 -2.80 -1.83
CA PRO A 710 -25.94 -3.89 -2.52
C PRO A 710 -25.43 -3.43 -3.89
N SER A 711 -24.29 -3.97 -4.30
CA SER A 711 -23.67 -3.73 -5.60
C SER A 711 -23.67 -4.98 -6.48
N VAL A 712 -23.19 -6.11 -5.93
CA VAL A 712 -23.14 -7.42 -6.59
C VAL A 712 -23.74 -8.44 -5.65
N ILE A 713 -24.56 -9.34 -6.17
CA ILE A 713 -25.28 -10.38 -5.40
C ILE A 713 -25.00 -11.73 -6.06
N MET A 714 -24.71 -12.72 -5.24
CA MET A 714 -24.43 -14.08 -5.70
C MET A 714 -25.39 -15.08 -5.08
N TYR A 715 -26.09 -15.80 -5.93
CA TYR A 715 -26.85 -16.99 -5.55
C TYR A 715 -26.20 -18.24 -6.13
N GLN A 716 -26.28 -19.36 -5.45
CA GLN A 716 -25.79 -20.66 -5.88
C GLN A 716 -26.90 -21.69 -5.85
N ALA A 717 -26.94 -22.61 -6.81
CA ALA A 717 -27.90 -23.73 -6.81
C ALA A 717 -27.72 -24.56 -5.53
N LYS A 718 -28.81 -24.76 -4.76
CA LYS A 718 -28.78 -25.45 -3.48
C LYS A 718 -28.28 -26.89 -3.61
N SER A 719 -28.47 -27.52 -4.76
CA SER A 719 -27.92 -28.84 -5.08
C SER A 719 -26.40 -28.90 -5.15
N LYS A 720 -25.72 -27.73 -5.22
CA LYS A 720 -24.26 -27.59 -5.27
C LYS A 720 -23.68 -27.11 -3.93
N SER A 721 -24.52 -26.70 -2.99
CA SER A 721 -24.06 -26.29 -1.66
C SER A 721 -23.56 -27.49 -0.88
N HIS A 722 -22.64 -27.27 0.04
CA HIS A 722 -21.95 -28.30 0.85
C HIS A 722 -21.11 -29.31 0.04
N ILE A 723 -21.02 -29.19 -1.28
CA ILE A 723 -20.18 -30.05 -2.12
C ILE A 723 -18.78 -29.44 -2.23
N LEU A 724 -17.89 -29.87 -1.35
CA LEU A 724 -16.48 -29.56 -1.40
C LEU A 724 -15.73 -30.68 -2.13
N ASP A 725 -15.28 -30.42 -3.34
CA ASP A 725 -14.54 -31.41 -4.11
C ASP A 725 -13.03 -31.22 -3.86
N ASP A 726 -12.47 -32.15 -3.11
CA ASP A 726 -11.05 -32.22 -2.79
C ASP A 726 -10.29 -33.25 -3.65
N SER A 727 -10.93 -33.80 -4.69
CA SER A 727 -10.28 -34.76 -5.62
C SER A 727 -9.05 -34.16 -6.30
N TRP A 728 -9.03 -32.83 -6.48
CA TRP A 728 -7.93 -32.10 -7.07
C TRP A 728 -6.57 -32.34 -6.37
N LYS A 729 -6.58 -32.65 -5.06
CA LYS A 729 -5.37 -32.97 -4.30
C LYS A 729 -4.73 -34.29 -4.74
N ARG A 730 -5.56 -35.25 -5.18
CA ARG A 730 -5.12 -36.53 -5.72
C ARG A 730 -4.75 -36.46 -7.18
N GLU A 731 -5.33 -35.51 -7.92
CA GLU A 731 -5.10 -35.28 -9.35
C GLU A 731 -4.06 -34.16 -9.59
N LEU A 732 -3.30 -33.81 -8.57
CA LEU A 732 -2.32 -32.74 -8.62
C LEU A 732 -1.23 -33.07 -9.67
N ASP A 733 -1.10 -32.20 -10.66
CA ASP A 733 -0.10 -32.38 -11.71
C ASP A 733 1.29 -31.96 -11.22
N THR A 734 2.12 -32.95 -11.04
CA THR A 734 3.50 -32.80 -10.57
C THR A 734 4.51 -32.57 -11.69
N SER A 735 4.07 -32.58 -12.95
CA SER A 735 4.98 -32.49 -14.12
C SER A 735 5.80 -31.19 -14.13
N VAL A 736 5.29 -30.14 -13.50
CA VAL A 736 6.00 -28.86 -13.35
C VAL A 736 7.29 -28.98 -12.53
N LEU A 737 7.37 -29.94 -11.60
CA LEU A 737 8.57 -30.18 -10.77
C LEU A 737 9.74 -30.76 -11.58
N TYR A 738 9.44 -31.44 -12.69
CA TYR A 738 10.46 -32.03 -13.55
C TYR A 738 10.96 -31.06 -14.65
N ARG A 739 10.39 -29.86 -14.69
CA ARG A 739 10.85 -28.81 -15.58
C ARG A 739 12.00 -28.08 -14.91
N SER A 740 13.17 -28.29 -15.42
CA SER A 740 14.35 -27.53 -15.01
C SER A 740 14.90 -26.77 -16.21
N VAL A 741 15.32 -25.56 -15.99
CA VAL A 741 16.09 -24.80 -16.98
C VAL A 741 17.54 -24.89 -16.54
N ALA A 742 18.40 -25.47 -17.40
CA ALA A 742 19.82 -25.56 -17.10
C ALA A 742 20.40 -24.15 -17.00
N GLN A 743 20.87 -23.80 -15.83
CA GLN A 743 21.58 -22.54 -15.63
C GLN A 743 23.00 -22.66 -16.18
N PRO A 744 23.52 -21.66 -16.91
CA PRO A 744 24.93 -21.59 -17.23
C PRO A 744 25.70 -21.60 -15.91
N SER A 745 26.58 -22.58 -15.70
CA SER A 745 27.29 -22.77 -14.45
C SER A 745 28.14 -21.53 -14.13
N LEU A 746 27.70 -20.73 -13.18
CA LEU A 746 28.42 -19.55 -12.69
C LEU A 746 29.47 -19.88 -11.65
N SER A 747 29.43 -21.08 -11.10
CA SER A 747 30.44 -21.60 -10.16
C SER A 747 30.55 -23.12 -10.30
N GLU A 748 31.74 -23.63 -10.50
CA GLU A 748 32.05 -25.07 -10.48
C GLU A 748 31.75 -25.71 -9.10
N SER A 749 31.30 -24.91 -8.11
CA SER A 749 31.13 -25.37 -6.72
C SER A 749 29.77 -26.00 -6.40
N TYR A 750 28.74 -25.82 -7.23
CA TYR A 750 27.42 -26.36 -6.93
C TYR A 750 26.94 -27.36 -7.99
N GLN A 751 26.79 -28.61 -7.60
CA GLN A 751 26.16 -29.62 -8.43
C GLN A 751 24.62 -29.42 -8.36
N PHE A 752 24.00 -29.05 -9.45
CA PHE A 752 22.56 -29.01 -9.59
C PHE A 752 22.05 -30.34 -10.15
N ARG A 753 21.03 -30.90 -9.54
CA ARG A 753 20.34 -32.09 -10.06
C ARG A 753 18.82 -31.90 -10.01
N SER A 754 18.22 -31.70 -11.16
CA SER A 754 16.76 -31.68 -11.32
C SER A 754 16.12 -32.99 -10.84
N LEU A 755 14.83 -32.93 -10.48
CA LEU A 755 14.05 -34.14 -10.23
C LEU A 755 13.89 -34.91 -11.56
N ALA A 756 14.16 -36.20 -11.53
CA ALA A 756 13.88 -37.11 -12.63
C ALA A 756 12.55 -37.85 -12.38
N GLN A 757 11.90 -38.31 -13.44
CA GLN A 757 10.66 -39.11 -13.31
C GLN A 757 10.87 -40.43 -12.57
N THR A 758 12.11 -40.88 -12.45
CA THR A 758 12.54 -42.07 -11.70
C THR A 758 12.75 -41.80 -10.21
N ASP A 759 12.86 -40.51 -9.81
CA ASP A 759 13.05 -40.15 -8.41
C ASP A 759 11.72 -40.28 -7.63
N PRO A 760 11.75 -40.64 -6.34
CA PRO A 760 10.53 -40.67 -5.55
C PRO A 760 9.91 -39.28 -5.49
N LEU A 761 8.61 -39.20 -5.69
CA LEU A 761 7.87 -37.94 -5.61
C LEU A 761 7.95 -37.39 -4.17
N PRO A 762 8.27 -36.11 -3.97
CA PRO A 762 8.20 -35.48 -2.66
C PRO A 762 6.81 -35.63 -2.03
N GLY A 763 6.76 -35.82 -0.73
CA GLY A 763 5.52 -36.04 0.03
C GLY A 763 5.58 -35.45 1.43
N SER A 764 4.62 -35.83 2.30
CA SER A 764 4.45 -35.26 3.65
C SER A 764 5.67 -35.43 4.57
N ASP A 765 6.49 -36.41 4.32
CA ASP A 765 7.71 -36.67 5.09
C ASP A 765 8.97 -36.10 4.45
N THR A 766 8.84 -35.44 3.30
CA THR A 766 9.99 -34.87 2.57
C THR A 766 10.31 -33.48 3.12
N HIS A 767 11.56 -33.29 3.49
CA HIS A 767 12.08 -31.97 3.87
C HIS A 767 12.70 -31.28 2.65
N CYS A 768 12.35 -30.01 2.49
CA CYS A 768 12.86 -29.14 1.42
C CYS A 768 13.47 -27.89 2.05
N ALA A 769 14.78 -27.70 1.89
CA ALA A 769 15.41 -26.46 2.32
C ALA A 769 15.22 -25.40 1.27
N ILE A 770 14.72 -24.21 1.64
CA ILE A 770 14.36 -23.13 0.73
C ILE A 770 14.95 -21.80 1.20
N ASP A 771 15.44 -21.05 0.24
CA ASP A 771 15.74 -19.61 0.41
C ASP A 771 15.43 -18.86 -0.89
N ALA A 772 15.16 -17.56 -0.79
CA ALA A 772 14.73 -16.74 -1.91
C ALA A 772 15.41 -15.37 -1.92
N GLU A 773 15.77 -14.89 -3.13
CA GLU A 773 16.32 -13.57 -3.33
C GLU A 773 15.27 -12.63 -3.91
N PHE A 774 15.30 -11.38 -3.46
CA PHE A 774 14.32 -10.36 -3.82
C PHE A 774 14.99 -9.11 -4.37
N VAL A 775 14.27 -8.42 -5.26
CA VAL A 775 14.62 -7.08 -5.72
C VAL A 775 13.52 -6.10 -5.35
N ARG A 776 13.87 -4.83 -5.17
CA ARG A 776 12.89 -3.79 -4.86
C ARG A 776 12.27 -3.24 -6.13
N LEU A 777 10.95 -3.33 -6.24
CA LEU A 777 10.18 -2.81 -7.36
C LEU A 777 9.68 -1.38 -7.11
N LEU A 778 9.31 -1.09 -5.87
CA LEU A 778 8.86 0.25 -5.46
C LEU A 778 9.46 0.58 -4.09
N ARG A 779 9.88 1.84 -3.93
CA ARG A 779 10.31 2.37 -2.62
C ARG A 779 9.13 2.62 -1.72
N GLU A 780 9.40 2.62 -0.43
CA GLU A 780 8.43 3.09 0.55
C GLU A 780 8.13 4.58 0.34
N GLU A 781 6.86 4.95 0.50
CA GLU A 781 6.44 6.33 0.56
C GLU A 781 6.32 6.72 2.03
N ILE A 782 7.06 7.76 2.42
CA ILE A 782 7.10 8.24 3.81
C ILE A 782 6.48 9.63 3.85
N ASP A 783 5.53 9.81 4.75
CA ASP A 783 4.98 11.12 5.08
C ASP A 783 5.67 11.64 6.35
N MET A 784 6.19 12.87 6.27
CA MET A 784 6.89 13.49 7.38
C MET A 784 5.95 14.47 8.07
N GLY A 785 5.61 14.16 9.30
CA GLY A 785 4.85 15.08 10.15
C GLY A 785 5.63 16.35 10.48
N ALA A 786 4.93 17.43 10.77
CA ALA A 786 5.52 18.69 11.20
C ALA A 786 6.36 18.57 12.50
N ASP A 787 6.15 17.51 13.25
CA ASP A 787 6.88 17.11 14.46
C ASP A 787 8.13 16.26 14.19
N GLY A 788 8.48 16.04 12.91
CA GLY A 788 9.57 15.17 12.48
C GLY A 788 9.25 13.67 12.58
N SER A 789 7.98 13.30 12.88
CA SER A 789 7.54 11.92 12.86
C SER A 789 7.52 11.39 11.43
N ARG A 790 8.07 10.18 11.24
CA ARG A 790 8.02 9.47 9.96
C ARG A 790 6.84 8.50 9.98
N THR A 791 5.89 8.68 9.08
CA THR A 791 4.79 7.75 8.88
C THR A 791 4.92 7.13 7.50
N ILE A 792 5.04 5.81 7.44
CA ILE A 792 5.06 5.09 6.17
C ILE A 792 3.62 5.10 5.65
N THR A 793 3.39 5.75 4.52
CA THR A 793 2.09 5.79 3.86
C THR A 793 1.92 4.63 2.90
N ARG A 794 3.03 4.18 2.32
CA ARG A 794 3.05 3.01 1.43
C ARG A 794 4.33 2.22 1.68
N PRO A 795 4.24 0.92 1.98
CA PRO A 795 5.43 0.10 2.19
C PRO A 795 6.20 -0.11 0.88
N ALA A 796 7.50 -0.40 0.99
CA ALA A 796 8.28 -0.86 -0.13
C ALA A 796 7.67 -2.14 -0.72
N ARG A 797 7.72 -2.29 -2.05
CA ARG A 797 7.27 -3.50 -2.73
C ARG A 797 8.47 -4.22 -3.32
N SER A 798 8.65 -5.47 -2.92
CA SER A 798 9.66 -6.36 -3.46
C SER A 798 9.07 -7.32 -4.50
N GLY A 799 9.93 -7.83 -5.38
CA GLY A 799 9.61 -8.89 -6.33
C GLY A 799 10.53 -10.08 -6.13
N LEU A 800 9.99 -11.29 -6.27
CA LEU A 800 10.78 -12.52 -6.25
C LEU A 800 11.71 -12.54 -7.48
N ALA A 801 12.99 -12.71 -7.25
CA ALA A 801 14.02 -12.68 -8.27
C ALA A 801 14.72 -14.02 -8.48
N ARG A 802 14.97 -14.76 -7.40
CA ARG A 802 15.53 -16.12 -7.43
C ARG A 802 14.92 -16.95 -6.31
N VAL A 803 14.70 -18.24 -6.54
CA VAL A 803 14.38 -19.19 -5.48
C VAL A 803 15.16 -20.47 -5.67
N SER A 804 15.73 -20.98 -4.58
CA SER A 804 16.45 -22.24 -4.55
C SER A 804 15.81 -23.20 -3.56
N VAL A 805 15.58 -24.44 -4.01
CA VAL A 805 15.03 -25.50 -3.17
C VAL A 805 15.97 -26.71 -3.22
N LEU A 806 16.43 -27.13 -2.05
CA LEU A 806 17.38 -28.21 -1.87
C LEU A 806 16.70 -29.45 -1.25
N ARG A 807 17.20 -30.63 -1.60
CA ARG A 807 16.79 -31.89 -0.96
C ARG A 807 17.23 -31.89 0.51
N GLY A 808 16.29 -32.08 1.42
CA GLY A 808 16.57 -32.18 2.86
C GLY A 808 16.98 -33.60 3.29
N ASP A 809 16.62 -34.62 2.50
CA ASP A 809 16.74 -36.02 2.87
C ASP A 809 17.43 -36.84 1.76
N GLY A 810 17.88 -38.08 2.09
CA GLY A 810 18.41 -39.07 1.17
C GLY A 810 19.90 -38.91 0.86
N GLN A 811 20.39 -39.68 -0.14
CA GLN A 811 21.80 -39.67 -0.56
C GLN A 811 22.23 -38.38 -1.26
N GLU A 812 21.25 -37.65 -1.86
CA GLU A 812 21.46 -36.42 -2.58
C GLU A 812 21.04 -35.18 -1.75
N GLN A 813 21.03 -35.34 -0.44
CA GLN A 813 20.79 -34.25 0.49
C GLN A 813 21.72 -33.06 0.19
N GLU A 814 21.21 -31.84 0.40
CA GLU A 814 21.91 -30.58 0.16
C GLU A 814 22.08 -30.21 -1.34
N LEU A 815 21.69 -31.10 -2.28
CA LEU A 815 21.70 -30.75 -3.69
C LEU A 815 20.43 -29.99 -4.09
N PRO A 816 20.54 -28.84 -4.77
CA PRO A 816 19.40 -28.11 -5.31
C PRO A 816 18.72 -28.91 -6.41
N PHE A 817 17.38 -28.94 -6.40
CA PHE A 817 16.55 -29.48 -7.47
C PHE A 817 15.64 -28.42 -8.11
N ILE A 818 15.54 -27.25 -7.48
CA ILE A 818 14.98 -26.02 -8.06
C ILE A 818 16.03 -24.93 -7.79
N ASP A 819 16.40 -24.19 -8.84
CA ASP A 819 17.20 -22.97 -8.78
C ASP A 819 16.78 -22.09 -9.96
N ASP A 820 15.68 -21.38 -9.73
CA ASP A 820 14.98 -20.63 -10.77
C ASP A 820 15.20 -19.13 -10.61
N TYR A 821 15.65 -18.48 -11.69
CA TYR A 821 15.69 -17.02 -11.82
C TYR A 821 14.44 -16.54 -12.54
N ILE A 822 13.81 -15.50 -12.02
CA ILE A 822 12.47 -15.07 -12.42
C ILE A 822 12.55 -13.87 -13.38
N ALA A 823 11.91 -13.97 -14.54
CA ALA A 823 11.72 -12.84 -15.42
C ALA A 823 10.80 -11.78 -14.77
N ILE A 824 11.28 -10.54 -14.69
CA ILE A 824 10.52 -9.41 -14.15
C ILE A 824 10.22 -8.43 -15.28
N ASP A 825 8.93 -8.22 -15.56
CA ASP A 825 8.46 -7.28 -16.59
C ASP A 825 8.32 -5.84 -16.07
N GLU A 826 8.25 -5.67 -14.73
CA GLU A 826 8.13 -4.38 -14.08
C GLU A 826 9.51 -3.70 -13.95
N PRO A 827 9.58 -2.36 -13.98
CA PRO A 827 10.83 -1.66 -13.70
C PRO A 827 11.34 -2.00 -12.30
N VAL A 828 12.59 -2.44 -12.19
CA VAL A 828 13.27 -2.67 -10.91
C VAL A 828 13.85 -1.35 -10.42
N ASP A 829 13.44 -0.91 -9.22
CA ASP A 829 13.97 0.30 -8.58
C ASP A 829 15.37 0.07 -8.02
N ASP A 830 15.61 -1.09 -7.39
CA ASP A 830 16.90 -1.45 -6.81
C ASP A 830 17.07 -2.98 -6.82
N TYR A 831 18.15 -3.44 -7.40
CA TYR A 831 18.49 -4.86 -7.45
C TYR A 831 18.92 -5.43 -6.10
N LEU A 832 19.14 -4.57 -5.11
CA LEU A 832 19.64 -4.97 -3.80
C LEU A 832 20.91 -5.85 -3.92
N THR A 833 21.77 -5.54 -4.86
CA THR A 833 22.92 -6.36 -5.29
C THR A 833 23.80 -6.82 -4.13
N GLN A 834 23.93 -5.99 -3.11
CA GLN A 834 24.70 -6.32 -1.92
C GLN A 834 24.16 -7.57 -1.18
N TRP A 835 22.85 -7.83 -1.30
CA TRP A 835 22.18 -8.99 -0.69
C TRP A 835 21.83 -10.03 -1.73
N SER A 836 21.15 -9.68 -2.81
CA SER A 836 20.65 -10.62 -3.82
C SER A 836 21.73 -11.16 -4.78
N GLY A 837 22.89 -10.51 -4.87
CA GLY A 837 23.92 -10.83 -5.86
C GLY A 837 23.55 -10.51 -7.31
N LEU A 838 22.34 -10.00 -7.58
CA LEU A 838 21.81 -9.71 -8.90
C LEU A 838 22.21 -8.32 -9.39
N GLN A 839 22.44 -8.20 -10.69
CA GLN A 839 22.84 -6.96 -11.34
C GLN A 839 21.77 -6.48 -12.33
N PRO A 840 21.78 -5.18 -12.68
CA PRO A 840 20.90 -4.67 -13.72
C PRO A 840 21.00 -5.47 -15.03
N GLY A 841 19.85 -5.92 -15.54
CA GLY A 841 19.75 -6.76 -16.72
C GLY A 841 19.63 -8.25 -16.46
N ASP A 842 19.97 -8.76 -15.27
CA ASP A 842 19.93 -10.18 -14.94
C ASP A 842 18.50 -10.79 -14.96
N LEU A 843 17.48 -9.96 -14.77
CA LEU A 843 16.09 -10.41 -14.70
C LEU A 843 15.27 -9.99 -15.93
N THR A 844 15.94 -9.45 -16.97
CA THR A 844 15.29 -9.00 -18.19
C THR A 844 15.50 -10.01 -19.30
N PRO A 845 14.42 -10.54 -19.93
CA PRO A 845 14.54 -11.46 -21.06
C PRO A 845 15.39 -10.87 -22.19
N GLY A 846 16.34 -11.66 -22.68
CA GLY A 846 17.24 -11.28 -23.79
C GLY A 846 18.55 -10.61 -23.38
N THR A 847 18.67 -10.06 -22.17
CA THR A 847 19.92 -9.50 -21.64
C THR A 847 20.49 -10.30 -20.48
N SER A 848 19.68 -11.14 -19.88
CA SER A 848 20.03 -11.95 -18.72
C SER A 848 21.18 -12.93 -19.03
N ARG A 849 22.11 -13.04 -18.10
CA ARG A 849 23.13 -14.10 -18.06
C ARG A 849 22.58 -15.42 -17.52
N PHE A 850 21.36 -15.40 -16.97
CA PHE A 850 20.67 -16.56 -16.44
C PHE A 850 19.55 -17.00 -17.38
N ALA A 851 19.18 -18.27 -17.31
CA ALA A 851 17.97 -18.77 -17.95
C ALA A 851 16.77 -18.43 -17.05
N LEU A 852 15.89 -17.58 -17.57
CA LEU A 852 14.75 -17.04 -16.81
C LEU A 852 13.52 -17.91 -16.99
N VAL A 853 12.76 -18.05 -15.89
CA VAL A 853 11.43 -18.68 -15.85
C VAL A 853 10.36 -17.64 -15.46
N SER A 854 9.09 -17.95 -15.74
CA SER A 854 8.00 -17.08 -15.33
C SER A 854 7.72 -17.20 -13.81
N LEU A 855 7.28 -16.10 -13.20
CA LEU A 855 6.86 -16.10 -11.80
C LEU A 855 5.80 -17.16 -11.52
N LYS A 856 4.86 -17.35 -12.43
CA LYS A 856 3.80 -18.35 -12.29
C LYS A 856 4.34 -19.79 -12.26
N GLU A 857 5.32 -20.12 -13.08
CA GLU A 857 5.91 -21.46 -13.09
C GLU A 857 6.58 -21.77 -11.76
N VAL A 858 7.36 -20.82 -11.24
CA VAL A 858 8.02 -20.94 -9.93
C VAL A 858 6.98 -21.04 -8.81
N TYR A 859 6.00 -20.14 -8.81
CA TYR A 859 4.93 -20.18 -7.83
C TYR A 859 4.20 -21.53 -7.83
N LYS A 860 3.91 -22.08 -9.01
CA LYS A 860 3.26 -23.36 -9.14
C LYS A 860 4.13 -24.52 -8.62
N LYS A 861 5.46 -24.50 -8.87
CA LYS A 861 6.39 -25.49 -8.27
C LYS A 861 6.28 -25.49 -6.75
N LEU A 862 6.35 -24.31 -6.11
CA LEU A 862 6.23 -24.18 -4.66
C LEU A 862 4.83 -24.58 -4.16
N TRP A 863 3.77 -24.19 -4.87
CA TRP A 863 2.40 -24.56 -4.55
C TRP A 863 2.15 -26.08 -4.64
N VAL A 864 2.77 -26.76 -5.62
CA VAL A 864 2.72 -28.22 -5.74
C VAL A 864 3.42 -28.88 -4.57
N LEU A 865 4.66 -28.47 -4.21
CA LEU A 865 5.37 -28.99 -3.04
C LEU A 865 4.59 -28.79 -1.74
N LEU A 866 3.97 -27.61 -1.56
CA LEU A 866 3.08 -27.31 -0.45
C LEU A 866 1.91 -28.29 -0.36
N ASN A 867 1.25 -28.57 -1.49
CA ASN A 867 0.06 -29.43 -1.55
C ASN A 867 0.41 -30.92 -1.53
N LEU A 868 1.63 -31.31 -1.84
CA LEU A 868 2.18 -32.64 -1.58
C LEU A 868 2.49 -32.87 -0.08
N GLY A 869 2.44 -31.80 0.73
CA GLY A 869 2.67 -31.87 2.17
C GLY A 869 4.13 -31.73 2.60
N CYS A 870 5.05 -31.33 1.71
CA CYS A 870 6.46 -31.16 2.03
C CYS A 870 6.67 -30.17 3.18
N LYS A 871 7.70 -30.40 3.99
CA LYS A 871 8.11 -29.50 5.06
C LYS A 871 9.23 -28.58 4.58
N PHE A 872 9.03 -27.27 4.72
CA PHE A 872 9.98 -26.25 4.30
C PHE A 872 10.92 -25.86 5.44
N ILE A 873 12.21 -25.95 5.20
CA ILE A 873 13.27 -25.56 6.14
C ILE A 873 13.94 -24.29 5.62
N GLY A 874 14.12 -23.27 6.45
CA GLY A 874 14.82 -22.04 6.08
C GLY A 874 15.13 -21.16 7.27
N HIS A 875 15.42 -19.89 7.00
CA HIS A 875 15.76 -18.90 8.03
C HIS A 875 15.02 -17.58 7.82
N GLY A 876 13.97 -17.30 8.63
CA GLY A 876 13.15 -16.13 8.49
C GLY A 876 12.05 -16.26 7.41
N LEU A 877 11.59 -17.49 7.15
CA LEU A 877 10.69 -17.90 6.08
C LEU A 877 9.36 -17.11 6.03
N SER A 878 8.91 -16.55 7.13
CA SER A 878 7.67 -15.78 7.16
C SER A 878 7.72 -14.57 6.22
N SER A 879 8.88 -13.90 6.13
CA SER A 879 9.13 -12.79 5.22
C SER A 879 9.13 -13.24 3.76
N ASP A 880 9.78 -14.37 3.48
CA ASP A 880 9.91 -14.92 2.13
C ASP A 880 8.55 -15.36 1.59
N PHE A 881 7.80 -16.15 2.35
CA PHE A 881 6.46 -16.59 1.97
C PHE A 881 5.49 -15.43 1.79
N ARG A 882 5.62 -14.39 2.62
CA ARG A 882 4.82 -13.18 2.45
C ARG A 882 5.13 -12.45 1.15
N THR A 883 6.42 -12.32 0.79
CA THR A 883 6.84 -11.64 -0.45
C THR A 883 6.50 -12.47 -1.70
N ILE A 884 6.62 -13.79 -1.64
CA ILE A 884 6.18 -14.74 -2.68
C ILE A 884 4.65 -14.71 -2.82
N ASN A 885 3.94 -14.31 -1.75
CA ASN A 885 2.49 -14.35 -1.60
C ASN A 885 1.93 -15.78 -1.57
N ILE A 886 2.55 -16.63 -0.76
CA ILE A 886 2.12 -18.01 -0.51
C ILE A 886 1.94 -18.21 1.00
N HIS A 887 0.87 -18.87 1.42
CA HIS A 887 0.67 -19.21 2.81
C HIS A 887 1.01 -20.69 3.05
N VAL A 888 2.00 -20.92 3.89
CA VAL A 888 2.44 -22.25 4.30
C VAL A 888 1.98 -22.50 5.75
N PRO A 889 1.19 -23.55 6.02
CA PRO A 889 0.76 -23.89 7.38
C PRO A 889 1.95 -24.09 8.32
N GLU A 890 1.82 -23.68 9.58
CA GLU A 890 2.89 -23.80 10.58
C GLU A 890 3.42 -25.24 10.74
N SER A 891 2.58 -26.24 10.53
CA SER A 891 2.97 -27.66 10.56
C SER A 891 3.96 -28.07 9.45
N GLN A 892 4.05 -27.27 8.38
CA GLN A 892 4.95 -27.50 7.24
C GLN A 892 6.15 -26.53 7.24
N VAL A 893 6.31 -25.66 8.26
CA VAL A 893 7.39 -24.68 8.36
C VAL A 893 8.37 -25.08 9.47
N ILE A 894 9.65 -25.12 9.12
CA ILE A 894 10.76 -25.32 10.06
C ILE A 894 11.69 -24.11 9.90
N ASP A 895 11.49 -23.10 10.74
CA ASP A 895 12.26 -21.86 10.67
C ASP A 895 13.38 -21.84 11.71
N THR A 896 14.62 -21.92 11.25
CA THR A 896 15.81 -21.92 12.11
C THR A 896 15.97 -20.63 12.91
N GLN A 897 15.40 -19.50 12.44
CA GLN A 897 15.36 -18.25 13.20
C GLN A 897 14.51 -18.39 14.48
N HIS A 898 13.42 -19.14 14.41
CA HIS A 898 12.56 -19.40 15.57
C HIS A 898 13.15 -20.49 16.48
N LEU A 899 13.72 -21.55 15.90
CA LEU A 899 14.29 -22.65 16.66
C LEU A 899 15.44 -22.21 17.60
N PHE A 900 16.27 -21.28 17.13
CA PHE A 900 17.39 -20.71 17.88
C PHE A 900 17.11 -19.32 18.49
N SER A 901 15.84 -18.90 18.56
CA SER A 901 15.50 -17.63 19.20
C SER A 901 15.85 -17.65 20.69
N LEU A 902 16.36 -16.51 21.20
CA LEU A 902 16.83 -16.38 22.57
C LEU A 902 15.85 -15.56 23.42
N GLY A 903 15.59 -16.04 24.64
CA GLY A 903 14.81 -15.35 25.66
C GLY A 903 13.31 -15.62 25.58
N GLU A 904 12.69 -15.89 26.74
CA GLU A 904 11.25 -16.15 26.86
C GLU A 904 10.40 -14.88 26.67
N ARG A 905 10.90 -13.72 27.08
CA ARG A 905 10.14 -12.46 27.08
C ARG A 905 10.41 -11.55 25.87
N THR A 906 11.62 -11.60 25.31
CA THR A 906 11.98 -10.90 24.08
C THR A 906 12.69 -11.90 23.19
N GLN A 907 11.93 -12.54 22.30
CA GLN A 907 12.53 -13.44 21.31
C GLN A 907 13.50 -12.64 20.43
N ARG A 908 14.80 -12.72 20.77
CA ARG A 908 15.83 -12.12 19.94
C ARG A 908 16.06 -13.00 18.73
N LYS A 909 15.72 -12.50 17.56
CA LYS A 909 16.01 -13.13 16.28
C LYS A 909 17.51 -13.00 15.99
N LEU A 910 18.15 -14.07 15.59
CA LEU A 910 19.57 -14.14 15.26
C LEU A 910 19.75 -14.24 13.75
N SER A 911 20.83 -13.69 13.20
CA SER A 911 21.11 -13.80 11.77
C SER A 911 21.68 -15.19 11.42
N LEU A 912 21.40 -15.66 10.21
CA LEU A 912 21.89 -16.94 9.69
C LEU A 912 23.41 -17.00 9.75
N ARG A 913 24.11 -15.96 9.31
CA ARG A 913 25.57 -15.84 9.35
C ARG A 913 26.14 -16.00 10.75
N PHE A 914 25.53 -15.42 11.77
CA PHE A 914 25.99 -15.54 13.16
C PHE A 914 25.82 -16.97 13.69
N LEU A 915 24.69 -17.61 13.39
CA LEU A 915 24.43 -19.00 13.78
C LEU A 915 25.38 -19.97 13.05
N ALA A 916 25.62 -19.77 11.75
CA ALA A 916 26.55 -20.57 10.96
C ALA A 916 27.97 -20.47 11.52
N TRP A 917 28.47 -19.25 11.79
CA TRP A 917 29.78 -19.02 12.37
C TRP A 917 29.94 -19.69 13.73
N LEU A 918 28.93 -19.58 14.61
CA LEU A 918 29.03 -20.08 15.97
C LEU A 918 28.82 -21.60 16.06
N LEU A 919 27.81 -22.16 15.39
CA LEU A 919 27.39 -23.55 15.56
C LEU A 919 27.98 -24.49 14.51
N LEU A 920 28.19 -23.99 13.28
CA LEU A 920 28.75 -24.79 12.19
C LEU A 920 30.24 -24.52 11.97
N GLN A 921 30.78 -23.41 12.53
CA GLN A 921 32.14 -22.92 12.29
C GLN A 921 32.36 -22.58 10.79
N GLU A 922 31.29 -22.21 10.10
CA GLU A 922 31.32 -21.81 8.71
C GLU A 922 31.10 -20.28 8.63
N ASP A 923 31.89 -19.57 7.82
CA ASP A 923 31.67 -18.15 7.53
C ASP A 923 31.08 -18.02 6.15
N ILE A 924 29.77 -17.80 6.12
CA ILE A 924 28.96 -17.65 4.92
C ILE A 924 28.80 -16.17 4.56
N GLN A 925 28.28 -15.87 3.37
CA GLN A 925 27.98 -14.50 2.95
C GLN A 925 29.23 -13.59 2.97
N GLN A 926 30.40 -14.13 2.59
CA GLN A 926 31.68 -13.42 2.62
C GLN A 926 31.89 -12.46 1.45
N ASN A 927 31.14 -12.63 0.36
CA ASN A 927 31.39 -11.95 -0.91
C ASN A 927 30.72 -10.58 -0.92
N GLY A 928 31.33 -9.60 -0.29
CA GLY A 928 30.81 -8.24 -0.13
C GLY A 928 30.45 -7.45 -1.43
N LEU A 929 30.74 -7.98 -2.61
CA LEU A 929 30.36 -7.42 -3.92
C LEU A 929 29.50 -8.36 -4.76
N SER A 930 29.42 -9.66 -4.43
CA SER A 930 28.64 -10.66 -5.19
C SER A 930 27.29 -11.01 -4.54
N GLY A 931 26.96 -10.42 -3.38
CA GLY A 931 25.71 -10.68 -2.63
C GLY A 931 25.68 -12.05 -1.94
N HIS A 932 24.49 -12.41 -1.42
CA HIS A 932 24.21 -13.72 -0.85
C HIS A 932 23.94 -14.75 -1.97
N ASP A 933 24.03 -16.04 -1.63
CA ASP A 933 23.65 -17.14 -2.52
C ASP A 933 22.56 -17.97 -1.85
N SER A 934 21.37 -17.95 -2.41
CA SER A 934 20.21 -18.67 -1.86
C SER A 934 20.46 -20.18 -1.71
N ILE A 935 21.37 -20.80 -2.49
CA ILE A 935 21.78 -22.20 -2.30
C ILE A 935 22.61 -22.35 -1.04
N GLU A 936 23.56 -21.42 -0.80
CA GLU A 936 24.39 -21.41 0.43
C GLU A 936 23.52 -21.21 1.66
N ASP A 937 22.60 -20.25 1.61
CA ASP A 937 21.74 -19.90 2.74
C ASP A 937 20.73 -21.02 3.07
N ALA A 938 20.09 -21.64 2.07
CA ALA A 938 19.21 -22.79 2.24
C ALA A 938 19.97 -24.01 2.80
N ARG A 939 21.18 -24.28 2.28
CA ARG A 939 22.05 -25.37 2.78
C ARG A 939 22.44 -25.17 4.24
N THR A 940 22.80 -23.95 4.57
CA THR A 940 23.16 -23.57 5.94
C THR A 940 21.99 -23.73 6.90
N ALA A 941 20.79 -23.30 6.49
CA ALA A 941 19.57 -23.50 7.28
C ALA A 941 19.27 -24.99 7.51
N LEU A 942 19.48 -25.84 6.49
CA LEU A 942 19.33 -27.29 6.61
C LEU A 942 20.32 -27.89 7.60
N LYS A 943 21.61 -27.51 7.55
CA LYS A 943 22.64 -27.94 8.49
C LYS A 943 22.31 -27.51 9.94
N LEU A 944 21.84 -26.29 10.12
CA LEU A 944 21.42 -25.78 11.43
C LEU A 944 20.22 -26.56 11.97
N TRP A 945 19.22 -26.88 11.15
CA TRP A 945 18.08 -27.69 11.57
C TRP A 945 18.54 -29.08 12.04
N ARG A 946 19.44 -29.73 11.32
CA ARG A 946 20.02 -31.03 11.74
C ARG A 946 20.75 -30.94 13.07
N LYS A 947 21.53 -29.87 13.26
CA LYS A 947 22.17 -29.60 14.54
C LYS A 947 21.14 -29.41 15.67
N TYR A 948 20.06 -28.69 15.39
CA TYR A 948 18.96 -28.52 16.34
C TYR A 948 18.36 -29.88 16.74
N VAL A 949 18.04 -30.73 15.77
CA VAL A 949 17.50 -32.09 16.01
C VAL A 949 18.49 -32.93 16.85
N GLN A 950 19.79 -32.82 16.54
CA GLN A 950 20.85 -33.47 17.33
C GLN A 950 20.83 -32.97 18.77
N TYR A 951 20.84 -31.66 19.02
CA TYR A 951 20.83 -31.07 20.36
C TYR A 951 19.58 -31.45 21.18
N VAL A 952 18.42 -31.51 20.51
CA VAL A 952 17.18 -32.00 21.15
C VAL A 952 17.31 -33.47 21.56
N SER A 953 17.84 -34.33 20.68
CA SER A 953 18.03 -35.77 20.97
C SER A 953 19.05 -36.01 22.08
N GLU A 954 20.07 -35.17 22.21
CA GLU A 954 21.09 -35.20 23.23
C GLU A 954 20.67 -34.53 24.55
N GLY A 955 19.54 -33.81 24.57
CA GLY A 955 19.09 -33.03 25.72
C GLY A 955 19.94 -31.80 26.04
N SER A 956 20.80 -31.37 25.09
CA SER A 956 21.78 -30.28 25.26
C SER A 956 21.32 -28.92 24.73
N LEU A 957 20.07 -28.79 24.23
CA LEU A 957 19.59 -27.61 23.54
C LEU A 957 19.65 -26.33 24.40
N GLU A 958 19.26 -26.39 25.67
CA GLU A 958 19.26 -25.21 26.54
C GLU A 958 20.70 -24.77 26.87
N ASP A 959 21.63 -25.69 27.08
CA ASP A 959 23.06 -25.37 27.26
C ASP A 959 23.62 -24.67 26.02
N VAL A 960 23.22 -25.12 24.81
CA VAL A 960 23.61 -24.50 23.54
C VAL A 960 23.01 -23.10 23.41
N LYS A 961 21.75 -22.88 23.80
CA LYS A 961 21.15 -21.56 23.79
C LYS A 961 21.84 -20.59 24.75
N ASP A 962 22.26 -21.09 25.93
CA ASP A 962 23.06 -20.31 26.88
C ASP A 962 24.43 -19.95 26.32
N ASP A 963 25.05 -20.87 25.58
CA ASP A 963 26.33 -20.61 24.91
C ASP A 963 26.16 -19.59 23.77
N ILE A 964 25.10 -19.68 23.01
CA ILE A 964 24.75 -18.68 21.97
C ILE A 964 24.57 -17.31 22.65
N TRP A 965 23.88 -17.22 23.77
CA TRP A 965 23.67 -15.99 24.51
C TRP A 965 25.00 -15.41 25.05
N ARG A 966 25.84 -16.22 25.66
CA ARG A 966 27.16 -15.80 26.20
C ARG A 966 28.06 -15.26 25.09
N ASN A 967 28.20 -16.01 24.01
CA ASN A 967 29.04 -15.62 22.87
C ASN A 967 28.45 -14.44 22.12
N GLY A 968 27.13 -14.40 21.94
CA GLY A 968 26.43 -13.28 21.30
C GLY A 968 26.64 -11.96 22.05
N ARG A 969 26.59 -11.96 23.38
CA ARG A 969 26.89 -10.75 24.18
C ARG A 969 28.34 -10.27 24.01
N ARG A 970 29.30 -11.21 23.87
CA ARG A 970 30.73 -10.86 23.67
C ARG A 970 31.00 -10.27 22.29
N THR A 971 30.25 -10.66 21.28
CA THR A 971 30.44 -10.25 19.87
C THR A 971 29.36 -9.29 19.39
N GLU A 972 28.50 -8.77 20.28
CA GLU A 972 27.31 -7.97 19.89
C GLU A 972 26.39 -8.69 18.88
N PHE A 973 26.40 -10.01 18.88
CA PHE A 973 25.69 -10.88 17.93
C PHE A 973 26.11 -10.67 16.46
N LYS A 974 27.37 -10.28 16.26
CA LYS A 974 27.99 -10.11 14.94
C LYS A 974 29.19 -11.05 14.81
N VAL A 975 29.48 -11.47 13.58
CA VAL A 975 30.71 -12.24 13.30
C VAL A 975 31.92 -11.31 13.44
N PRO A 976 32.96 -11.69 14.20
CA PRO A 976 34.17 -10.89 14.35
C PRO A 976 34.89 -10.70 13.01
N SER A 977 35.40 -9.50 12.75
CA SER A 977 36.08 -9.13 11.50
C SER A 977 37.43 -9.84 11.25
N ASN A 978 37.92 -10.61 12.21
CA ASN A 978 39.23 -11.28 12.13
C ASN A 978 39.18 -12.75 11.68
N GLY A 979 38.11 -13.21 11.03
CA GLY A 979 37.98 -14.56 10.46
C GLY A 979 37.85 -15.64 11.54
N LEU A 980 37.81 -16.92 11.09
CA LEU A 980 37.73 -18.12 11.90
C LEU A 980 38.96 -18.29 12.84
N ARG A 981 39.04 -17.54 13.92
CA ARG A 981 39.91 -17.91 15.05
C ARG A 981 39.10 -18.74 16.03
N LYS A 982 39.58 -19.97 16.30
CA LYS A 982 39.03 -20.87 17.32
C LYS A 982 38.74 -20.06 18.58
N LEU A 983 37.49 -20.11 19.04
CA LEU A 983 37.16 -19.68 20.39
C LEU A 983 38.09 -20.39 21.36
N PRO A 984 38.73 -19.71 22.31
CA PRO A 984 39.54 -20.39 23.30
C PRO A 984 38.65 -21.38 24.06
N GLU A 985 39.05 -22.64 24.08
CA GLU A 985 38.40 -23.68 24.86
C GLU A 985 38.26 -23.19 26.30
N THR A 986 37.07 -23.30 26.86
CA THR A 986 36.81 -22.96 28.26
C THR A 986 37.61 -23.88 29.14
N PRO A 987 38.39 -23.36 30.12
CA PRO A 987 39.08 -24.25 31.07
C PRO A 987 38.02 -25.00 31.91
N LYS A 988 38.05 -26.31 31.86
CA LYS A 988 37.27 -27.14 32.74
C LYS A 988 37.76 -26.94 34.17
N ASN A 989 36.86 -26.55 35.06
CA ASN A 989 36.87 -26.68 36.52
C ASN A 989 38.13 -26.35 37.32
N SER A 990 38.02 -25.24 38.06
CA SER A 990 38.44 -25.27 39.48
C SER A 990 37.67 -24.19 40.25
N ALA A 991 36.80 -24.60 41.16
CA ALA A 991 36.32 -23.77 42.24
C ALA A 991 37.46 -23.48 43.22
N PRO A 992 37.55 -22.32 43.86
CA PRO A 992 36.94 -22.21 45.18
C PRO A 992 36.34 -20.82 45.53
N ASN A 993 35.46 -20.90 46.52
CA ASN A 993 34.83 -19.87 47.30
C ASN A 993 35.75 -18.75 47.76
N THR A 994 35.32 -17.50 47.57
CA THR A 994 35.48 -16.42 48.55
C THR A 994 34.49 -15.27 48.22
N PRO A 995 33.84 -14.66 49.21
CA PRO A 995 32.82 -13.62 49.03
C PRO A 995 33.47 -12.25 48.83
N LEU A 996 33.05 -11.51 47.82
CA LEU A 996 33.47 -10.13 47.58
C LEU A 996 32.37 -9.13 47.98
N GLN A 997 32.77 -8.18 48.80
CA GLN A 997 32.02 -6.97 49.19
C GLN A 997 31.76 -6.05 48.00
N PRO A 998 30.74 -5.16 48.08
CA PRO A 998 30.38 -4.26 47.00
C PRO A 998 31.30 -3.02 46.97
N PRO A 999 31.71 -2.53 45.80
CA PRO A 999 32.40 -1.27 45.69
C PRO A 999 31.49 -0.10 45.48
N ALA A 1000 31.95 1.04 46.04
CA ALA A 1000 31.35 2.34 46.10
C ALA A 1000 31.18 3.03 44.75
N SER A 1001 30.22 3.94 44.75
CA SER A 1001 29.87 4.92 43.70
C SER A 1001 31.07 5.65 43.10
N ILE A 1002 31.17 5.73 41.76
CA ILE A 1002 31.99 6.71 41.04
C ILE A 1002 31.18 7.36 39.92
N ALA A 1003 31.47 8.66 39.80
CA ALA A 1003 30.83 9.70 39.06
C ALA A 1003 30.65 9.49 37.54
N ARG A 1004 29.64 10.18 37.05
CA ARG A 1004 29.31 10.40 35.64
C ARG A 1004 30.45 11.09 34.88
N ILE A 1005 30.85 10.53 33.78
CA ILE A 1005 31.52 11.21 32.68
C ILE A 1005 30.67 11.02 31.43
N SER A 1006 30.33 12.12 30.82
CA SER A 1006 29.55 12.27 29.60
C SER A 1006 30.35 11.79 28.37
N THR A 1007 29.72 11.01 27.50
CA THR A 1007 30.25 10.68 26.18
C THR A 1007 29.36 11.23 25.06
N PRO A 1008 29.94 11.61 23.93
CA PRO A 1008 29.20 12.22 22.83
C PRO A 1008 28.43 11.19 22.00
N SER A 1009 27.28 11.64 21.53
CA SER A 1009 26.36 10.94 20.65
C SER A 1009 27.01 10.54 19.33
N ARG A 1010 26.86 9.30 18.94
CA ARG A 1010 27.11 8.82 17.59
C ARG A 1010 25.81 8.24 17.02
N SER A 1011 25.49 8.75 15.85
CA SER A 1011 24.35 8.42 15.03
C SER A 1011 24.27 6.92 14.70
N ASP A 1012 23.13 6.32 15.00
CA ASP A 1012 22.79 4.98 14.54
C ASP A 1012 22.34 5.02 13.09
N VAL A 1013 23.12 4.33 12.28
CA VAL A 1013 22.71 3.93 10.94
C VAL A 1013 21.83 2.69 11.09
N GLY A 1014 20.58 2.81 10.69
CA GLY A 1014 19.62 1.71 10.73
C GLY A 1014 20.06 0.55 9.86
N SER A 1015 19.95 -0.63 10.41
CA SER A 1015 20.15 -1.89 9.72
C SER A 1015 18.89 -2.23 8.93
N PRO A 1016 18.98 -2.58 7.65
CA PRO A 1016 17.82 -3.06 6.91
C PRO A 1016 17.53 -4.53 7.19
N LEU A 1017 16.30 -4.86 7.03
CA LEU A 1017 15.64 -6.13 7.12
C LEU A 1017 16.41 -7.32 6.54
N LYS A 1018 16.69 -8.26 7.33
CA LYS A 1018 16.54 -9.71 7.22
C LYS A 1018 16.45 -10.33 8.61
#